data_f2c2377ac7af9b11fd5f6393be6cb394
#
_entry.id   f2c2377ac7af9b11fd5f6393be6cb394
#
_cell.length_a   1.000
_cell.length_b   1.000
_cell.length_c   1.000
_cell.angle_alpha   90.00
_cell.angle_beta   90.00
_cell.angle_gamma   90.00
#
_symmetry.space_group_name_H-M   'P 1'
#
loop_
_entity.id
_entity.type
_entity.pdbx_description
1 polymer ?
#
loop_
_entity_poly.entity_id
_entity_poly.type
_entity_poly.pdbx_seq_one_letter_code
_entity_poly.pdbx_strand_id
1 'polypeptide(L)'
;MPVAPRKNKKEHADVDVRGGLRRPTLPPYRAARLAVIVALSAFVIVASRPVATAPAPVAGYQQFLSPASPLEVVAARKADRIAWVAFEEGKRNAYTAAAPAFTPVRLTAFIKDDGIDMSDVKISDDGSTVVFVRGTAPNRDGWIANPTADPNGPERAVWAARTTGGPAFRVAEGANPELAPDGSSVLFTKDGQIYRAKVTPLKPAAEMDRGEKPFIREWGTQSTPRWSPDGKKIAFVSTRTDHSFVVVYDMATRMVKYMSPSVDFDTNPMWADGGKSVVFLRHPGLPFAQQAQQGTGTIGLPNGPGFQANTTGRGRGGAGAAGATGAANAQPPRIADVPGLQRATFKGGYTLSVMKADVGSGDAREVWHNQPNDPIATTLANARLAGDYVVFPLVVGGGRGGRGAPGTADDAPPPPAGPVDEWDRYYSLNLSSADSRPVLLTTTDGLIEDQASVEISADEKTFYYCTNAGDIERRHIWAVPVSSGTPHQVTFGKGIDTQPTPLASGNTLATLSADWRMPQSLAVWPLATSASLDRKIVFPASRKGFPLDAHVEPQLILTKAADGMEIHNQLFLPKDIGPGERRPAIVFVHGGPARQMLLGYHYMQFYHWAYGINQWLASQGYVVLSINYRSGIGYGRSFRTAANTGGSGNAEYQDVLAGGKYLQTRPDVDPNRVGIWGLSYGGVLTSQALARNSDLFKAGVDLAGVHLWGSSLDPDAVSFKSSTIGAIDGWKSPVLLVHGDDDRNVAFQQTTGLVQLLRQRDVYYELIVFPDDTHESMLHSRWMYTLGRMETFLKKFLWPHKTMTTDGPRR
;
A
#
# COMPACT_ATOMS: atom_id res chain seq x y z
N MET A 1 48.09 4.69 39.48
CA MET A 1 48.21 3.87 40.72
C MET A 1 46.90 3.14 40.88
N PRO A 2 46.95 1.81 40.96
CA PRO A 2 45.77 0.96 40.98
C PRO A 2 45.41 0.54 42.41
N VAL A 3 44.16 0.26 42.66
CA VAL A 3 43.75 -0.61 43.76
C VAL A 3 42.73 -1.63 43.24
N ALA A 4 43.12 -2.86 43.23
CA ALA A 4 42.32 -4.05 42.98
C ALA A 4 42.07 -4.76 44.34
N PRO A 5 41.47 -5.93 44.39
CA PRO A 5 40.11 -6.24 44.84
C PRO A 5 40.08 -7.09 46.12
N ARG A 6 38.92 -7.31 46.71
CA ARG A 6 38.77 -8.35 47.77
C ARG A 6 37.76 -9.41 47.41
N LYS A 7 38.28 -10.65 47.37
CA LYS A 7 37.54 -11.95 47.42
C LYS A 7 37.19 -12.27 48.89
N ASN A 8 36.10 -12.99 49.10
CA ASN A 8 35.91 -14.05 50.11
C ASN A 8 34.77 -14.93 49.61
N LYS A 9 34.87 -16.08 49.42
CA LYS A 9 35.17 -17.46 49.87
C LYS A 9 34.16 -17.98 50.92
N LYS A 10 33.51 -19.07 50.49
CA LYS A 10 33.15 -20.36 51.13
C LYS A 10 32.03 -20.34 52.18
N GLU A 11 31.11 -21.26 52.22
CA GLU A 11 31.35 -22.69 52.57
C GLU A 11 30.18 -23.59 52.12
N HIS A 12 30.52 -24.84 51.92
CA HIS A 12 29.72 -26.01 51.64
C HIS A 12 28.98 -26.56 52.88
N ALA A 13 27.86 -27.25 52.64
CA ALA A 13 27.53 -28.49 53.39
C ALA A 13 26.64 -29.42 52.54
N ASP A 14 27.21 -30.55 52.16
CA ASP A 14 26.51 -31.78 51.75
C ASP A 14 25.80 -32.42 52.92
N VAL A 15 24.62 -33.00 52.67
CA VAL A 15 24.19 -34.22 53.35
C VAL A 15 23.36 -35.09 52.39
N ASP A 16 23.97 -36.23 52.10
CA ASP A 16 23.38 -37.38 51.45
C ASP A 16 22.64 -38.27 52.48
N VAL A 17 21.47 -38.83 52.21
CA VAL A 17 21.05 -40.15 52.74
C VAL A 17 19.98 -40.82 51.87
N ARG A 18 20.25 -42.03 51.48
CA ARG A 18 19.51 -43.03 50.73
C ARG A 18 18.35 -43.64 51.53
N GLY A 19 17.42 -44.25 50.84
CA GLY A 19 16.54 -45.37 51.24
C GLY A 19 15.14 -45.21 50.74
N GLY A 20 14.51 -46.01 49.95
CA GLY A 20 14.57 -47.46 49.77
C GLY A 20 13.14 -47.97 49.65
N LEU A 21 12.74 -48.42 48.45
CA LEU A 21 11.78 -49.45 48.09
C LEU A 21 10.63 -49.84 49.06
N ARG A 22 9.38 -49.89 48.59
CA ARG A 22 8.59 -51.10 48.42
C ARG A 22 7.21 -50.83 47.81
N ARG A 23 6.90 -51.55 46.72
CA ARG A 23 5.52 -51.97 46.35
C ARG A 23 5.10 -53.11 47.20
N PRO A 24 3.76 -53.38 47.40
CA PRO A 24 3.20 -54.62 46.85
C PRO A 24 1.78 -54.48 46.25
N THR A 25 1.57 -55.07 45.09
CA THR A 25 0.79 -56.26 44.70
C THR A 25 -0.70 -56.38 45.14
N LEU A 26 -1.49 -56.46 44.06
CA LEU A 26 -2.86 -57.08 44.03
C LEU A 26 -2.88 -58.53 44.48
N PRO A 27 -4.00 -59.09 44.88
CA PRO A 27 -4.90 -59.85 44.03
C PRO A 27 -6.37 -59.99 44.50
N PRO A 28 -7.14 -61.05 44.07
CA PRO A 28 -8.11 -61.02 42.96
C PRO A 28 -9.52 -61.46 43.27
N TYR A 29 -10.42 -61.29 42.30
CA TYR A 29 -11.66 -62.00 41.98
C TYR A 29 -12.48 -62.72 43.06
N ARG A 30 -13.80 -62.44 43.04
CA ARG A 30 -14.85 -63.52 42.82
C ARG A 30 -16.22 -62.90 42.52
N ALA A 31 -16.85 -63.56 41.56
CA ALA A 31 -18.18 -63.32 41.05
C ALA A 31 -19.28 -63.78 42.03
N ALA A 32 -20.47 -63.24 42.00
CA ALA A 32 -21.72 -63.96 41.66
C ALA A 32 -22.99 -63.31 42.24
N ARG A 33 -23.95 -63.27 41.40
CA ARG A 33 -25.39 -63.57 41.52
C ARG A 33 -26.40 -62.41 41.60
N LEU A 34 -27.21 -62.49 40.57
CA LEU A 34 -28.53 -61.93 40.34
C LEU A 34 -29.42 -61.84 41.56
N ALA A 35 -30.13 -60.73 41.73
CA ALA A 35 -31.49 -60.71 42.27
C ALA A 35 -32.27 -59.58 41.62
N VAL A 36 -33.37 -59.94 40.94
CA VAL A 36 -34.35 -59.05 40.36
C VAL A 36 -35.24 -58.53 41.48
N ILE A 37 -35.34 -57.21 41.61
CA ILE A 37 -36.43 -56.57 42.36
C ILE A 37 -37.03 -55.47 41.44
N VAL A 38 -38.25 -55.66 41.02
CA VAL A 38 -39.12 -54.70 40.39
C VAL A 38 -39.61 -53.71 41.46
N ALA A 39 -39.24 -52.49 41.37
CA ALA A 39 -39.86 -51.38 42.11
C ALA A 39 -40.24 -50.29 41.12
N LEU A 40 -41.56 -50.03 41.05
CA LEU A 40 -42.13 -48.87 40.38
C LEU A 40 -41.46 -47.58 40.91
N SER A 41 -40.79 -46.85 40.10
CA SER A 41 -40.34 -45.49 40.44
C SER A 41 -41.05 -44.48 39.50
N ALA A 42 -41.87 -43.67 40.13
CA ALA A 42 -42.51 -42.52 39.49
C ALA A 42 -41.43 -41.58 38.85
N PHE A 43 -41.55 -41.36 37.53
CA PHE A 43 -40.74 -40.38 36.83
C PHE A 43 -41.19 -38.99 37.27
N VAL A 44 -40.40 -38.33 38.12
CA VAL A 44 -40.46 -36.91 38.32
C VAL A 44 -39.62 -36.29 37.18
N ILE A 45 -40.28 -35.76 36.13
CA ILE A 45 -39.64 -34.93 35.12
C ILE A 45 -39.25 -33.61 35.79
N VAL A 46 -38.02 -33.53 36.28
CA VAL A 46 -37.40 -32.26 36.58
C VAL A 46 -37.06 -31.62 35.22
N ALA A 47 -37.91 -30.69 34.76
CA ALA A 47 -37.58 -29.82 33.65
C ALA A 47 -36.34 -29.02 34.04
N SER A 48 -35.17 -29.49 33.59
CA SER A 48 -33.94 -28.70 33.63
C SER A 48 -34.18 -27.43 32.78
N ARG A 49 -34.42 -26.30 33.45
CA ARG A 49 -34.34 -25.00 32.77
C ARG A 49 -32.98 -24.94 32.13
N PRO A 50 -32.87 -24.58 30.80
CA PRO A 50 -31.58 -24.31 30.23
C PRO A 50 -30.91 -23.23 31.09
N VAL A 51 -29.77 -23.53 31.65
CA VAL A 51 -28.87 -22.53 32.23
C VAL A 51 -28.57 -21.60 31.10
N ALA A 52 -29.07 -20.38 31.15
CA ALA A 52 -28.68 -19.36 30.21
C ALA A 52 -27.15 -19.25 30.32
N THR A 53 -26.43 -19.72 29.29
CA THR A 53 -25.00 -19.51 29.17
C THR A 53 -24.82 -18.02 29.19
N ALA A 54 -23.98 -17.54 30.08
CA ALA A 54 -23.58 -16.12 30.05
C ALA A 54 -23.16 -15.75 28.62
N PRO A 55 -23.62 -14.61 28.08
CA PRO A 55 -23.24 -14.20 26.75
C PRO A 55 -21.71 -14.25 26.63
N ALA A 56 -21.19 -14.84 25.57
CA ALA A 56 -19.76 -14.84 25.31
C ALA A 56 -19.23 -13.41 25.39
N PRO A 57 -18.06 -13.17 25.99
CA PRO A 57 -17.51 -11.84 26.09
C PRO A 57 -17.37 -11.24 24.68
N VAL A 58 -17.83 -10.00 24.51
CA VAL A 58 -17.77 -9.30 23.22
C VAL A 58 -16.31 -9.13 22.83
N ALA A 59 -15.98 -9.54 21.61
CA ALA A 59 -14.60 -9.47 21.11
C ALA A 59 -14.10 -8.02 21.02
N GLY A 60 -12.90 -7.76 21.52
CA GLY A 60 -12.25 -6.46 21.42
C GLY A 60 -11.61 -6.22 20.05
N TYR A 61 -11.33 -4.96 19.67
CA TYR A 61 -10.67 -4.61 18.42
C TYR A 61 -9.33 -5.33 18.23
N GLN A 62 -8.61 -5.63 19.32
CA GLN A 62 -7.35 -6.38 19.28
C GLN A 62 -7.51 -7.73 18.57
N GLN A 63 -8.63 -8.42 18.81
CA GLN A 63 -8.88 -9.72 18.19
C GLN A 63 -9.18 -9.62 16.68
N PHE A 64 -9.85 -8.54 16.25
CA PHE A 64 -10.12 -8.30 14.82
C PHE A 64 -8.86 -7.94 14.03
N LEU A 65 -7.82 -7.42 14.70
CA LEU A 65 -6.56 -7.01 14.07
C LEU A 65 -5.40 -7.98 14.35
N SER A 66 -5.65 -9.08 15.04
CA SER A 66 -4.62 -10.03 15.47
C SER A 66 -4.07 -10.96 14.38
N PRO A 67 -4.80 -11.35 13.31
CA PRO A 67 -4.27 -12.32 12.37
C PRO A 67 -3.02 -11.83 11.65
N ALA A 68 -2.04 -12.72 11.51
CA ALA A 68 -0.91 -12.48 10.63
C ALA A 68 -1.40 -12.24 9.19
N SER A 69 -0.91 -11.18 8.55
CA SER A 69 -1.30 -10.74 7.22
C SER A 69 -0.10 -10.76 6.27
N PRO A 70 -0.10 -11.52 5.17
CA PRO A 70 0.92 -11.44 4.14
C PRO A 70 0.78 -10.10 3.40
N LEU A 71 1.91 -9.44 3.09
CA LEU A 71 1.93 -8.10 2.49
C LEU A 71 2.30 -8.12 1.00
N GLU A 72 3.26 -8.94 0.64
CA GLU A 72 3.72 -9.12 -0.73
C GLU A 72 4.18 -10.56 -0.94
N VAL A 73 4.09 -11.06 -2.16
CA VAL A 73 4.54 -12.42 -2.52
C VAL A 73 5.31 -12.40 -3.83
N VAL A 74 6.37 -13.20 -3.88
CA VAL A 74 7.20 -13.41 -5.08
C VAL A 74 7.46 -14.90 -5.29
N ALA A 75 7.72 -15.30 -6.56
CA ALA A 75 8.06 -16.68 -6.91
C ALA A 75 9.45 -16.78 -7.55
N ALA A 76 10.12 -17.89 -7.34
CA ALA A 76 11.33 -18.25 -8.05
C ALA A 76 11.02 -18.60 -9.51
N ARG A 77 11.91 -18.22 -10.45
CA ARG A 77 11.69 -18.44 -11.88
C ARG A 77 11.95 -19.88 -12.35
N LYS A 78 12.76 -20.63 -11.60
CA LYS A 78 13.19 -22.00 -11.97
C LYS A 78 12.81 -23.05 -10.93
N ALA A 79 12.06 -22.68 -9.90
CA ALA A 79 11.60 -23.60 -8.86
C ALA A 79 10.20 -23.19 -8.39
N ASP A 80 9.35 -24.15 -8.09
CA ASP A 80 8.03 -23.87 -7.51
C ASP A 80 8.14 -23.52 -6.02
N ARG A 81 8.73 -22.36 -5.77
CA ARG A 81 8.93 -21.80 -4.44
C ARG A 81 8.52 -20.33 -4.42
N ILE A 82 7.84 -19.97 -3.36
CA ILE A 82 7.40 -18.60 -3.08
C ILE A 82 8.06 -18.05 -1.83
N ALA A 83 8.20 -16.74 -1.77
CA ALA A 83 8.60 -16.02 -0.57
C ALA A 83 7.68 -14.82 -0.35
N TRP A 84 7.46 -14.44 0.91
CA TRP A 84 6.58 -13.33 1.27
C TRP A 84 7.03 -12.67 2.58
N VAL A 85 6.59 -11.44 2.79
CA VAL A 85 6.62 -10.76 4.09
C VAL A 85 5.26 -10.89 4.75
N ALA A 86 5.24 -11.08 6.05
CA ALA A 86 4.02 -11.02 6.84
C ALA A 86 4.15 -10.05 8.01
N PHE A 87 3.07 -9.34 8.27
CA PHE A 87 2.86 -8.51 9.44
C PHE A 87 2.03 -9.27 10.47
N GLU A 88 2.46 -9.27 11.73
CA GLU A 88 1.72 -9.84 12.85
C GLU A 88 1.94 -8.99 14.10
N GLU A 89 0.95 -8.21 14.50
CA GLU A 89 1.00 -7.39 15.73
C GLU A 89 2.31 -6.56 15.84
N GLY A 90 2.67 -5.84 14.79
CA GLY A 90 3.90 -5.03 14.72
C GLY A 90 5.16 -5.78 14.28
N LYS A 91 5.16 -7.09 14.38
CA LYS A 91 6.30 -7.93 13.96
C LYS A 91 6.23 -8.16 12.45
N ARG A 92 7.32 -7.89 11.75
CA ARG A 92 7.44 -8.13 10.31
C ARG A 92 8.48 -9.21 10.05
N ASN A 93 8.08 -10.28 9.36
CA ASN A 93 8.96 -11.41 9.11
C ASN A 93 8.83 -11.93 7.68
N ALA A 94 9.95 -12.39 7.12
CA ALA A 94 9.98 -13.07 5.84
C ALA A 94 9.76 -14.58 6.01
N TYR A 95 9.08 -15.17 5.05
CA TYR A 95 8.72 -16.57 4.98
C TYR A 95 8.98 -17.13 3.58
N THR A 96 9.03 -18.46 3.48
CA THR A 96 9.05 -19.19 2.21
C THR A 96 8.22 -20.44 2.29
N ALA A 97 7.77 -20.93 1.14
CA ALA A 97 7.15 -22.25 1.00
C ALA A 97 7.43 -22.81 -0.40
N ALA A 98 7.49 -24.13 -0.53
CA ALA A 98 7.74 -24.80 -1.80
C ALA A 98 6.68 -25.87 -2.08
N ALA A 99 6.41 -26.07 -3.37
CA ALA A 99 5.58 -27.17 -3.84
C ALA A 99 6.18 -28.53 -3.46
N PRO A 100 5.34 -29.59 -3.37
CA PRO A 100 3.88 -29.58 -3.49
C PRO A 100 3.18 -29.22 -2.17
N ALA A 101 3.91 -29.30 -1.04
CA ALA A 101 3.30 -29.16 0.29
C ALA A 101 2.97 -27.72 0.64
N PHE A 102 3.74 -26.75 0.17
CA PHE A 102 3.63 -25.33 0.53
C PHE A 102 3.58 -25.11 2.05
N THR A 103 4.39 -25.85 2.80
CA THR A 103 4.51 -25.65 4.24
C THR A 103 5.30 -24.36 4.51
N PRO A 104 4.75 -23.40 5.25
CA PRO A 104 5.42 -22.17 5.57
C PRO A 104 6.69 -22.39 6.41
N VAL A 105 7.79 -21.81 6.00
CA VAL A 105 9.03 -21.75 6.76
C VAL A 105 9.36 -20.28 7.04
N ARG A 106 9.43 -19.91 8.31
CA ARG A 106 9.83 -18.57 8.74
C ARG A 106 11.34 -18.40 8.58
N LEU A 107 11.74 -17.36 7.85
CA LEU A 107 13.14 -17.08 7.53
C LEU A 107 13.81 -16.08 8.48
N THR A 108 13.02 -15.25 9.14
CA THR A 108 13.52 -14.21 10.05
C THR A 108 12.91 -14.36 11.44
N ALA A 109 13.53 -13.77 12.44
CA ALA A 109 13.08 -13.84 13.83
C ALA A 109 12.96 -12.45 14.47
N PHE A 110 12.37 -11.49 13.75
CA PHE A 110 12.04 -10.18 14.32
C PHE A 110 10.79 -10.31 15.17
N ILE A 111 10.95 -10.17 16.49
CA ILE A 111 9.91 -10.48 17.48
C ILE A 111 9.35 -9.25 18.19
N LYS A 112 9.83 -8.06 17.85
CA LYS A 112 9.40 -6.81 18.46
C LYS A 112 8.46 -6.04 17.54
N ASP A 113 7.58 -5.25 18.11
CA ASP A 113 6.92 -4.12 17.48
C ASP A 113 7.90 -2.94 17.48
N ASP A 114 8.77 -2.89 16.49
CA ASP A 114 9.88 -1.93 16.42
C ASP A 114 9.67 -0.83 15.38
N GLY A 115 8.55 -0.87 14.66
CA GLY A 115 8.23 0.12 13.63
C GLY A 115 9.12 0.05 12.39
N ILE A 116 9.98 -0.95 12.26
CA ILE A 116 10.88 -1.07 11.12
C ILE A 116 10.21 -1.85 10.00
N ASP A 117 9.95 -1.20 8.87
CA ASP A 117 9.34 -1.84 7.70
C ASP A 117 10.21 -2.94 7.09
N MET A 118 9.53 -3.83 6.38
CA MET A 118 10.15 -4.86 5.55
C MET A 118 9.47 -4.88 4.19
N SER A 119 10.24 -4.69 3.12
CA SER A 119 9.74 -4.54 1.75
C SER A 119 10.73 -5.05 0.71
N ASP A 120 10.38 -4.92 -0.56
CA ASP A 120 11.25 -5.28 -1.70
C ASP A 120 11.77 -6.72 -1.65
N VAL A 121 10.89 -7.67 -1.34
CA VAL A 121 11.26 -9.09 -1.30
C VAL A 121 11.61 -9.57 -2.70
N LYS A 122 12.75 -10.25 -2.82
CA LYS A 122 13.19 -10.96 -4.02
C LYS A 122 13.62 -12.37 -3.65
N ILE A 123 13.43 -13.29 -4.57
CA ILE A 123 13.91 -14.67 -4.43
C ILE A 123 14.79 -15.02 -5.64
N SER A 124 15.87 -15.78 -5.42
CA SER A 124 16.73 -16.24 -6.52
C SER A 124 15.97 -17.17 -7.46
N ASP A 125 16.43 -17.26 -8.72
CA ASP A 125 15.80 -18.10 -9.73
C ASP A 125 15.64 -19.56 -9.29
N ASP A 126 16.63 -20.11 -8.58
CA ASP A 126 16.63 -21.47 -8.04
C ASP A 126 15.84 -21.64 -6.74
N GLY A 127 15.33 -20.53 -6.19
CA GLY A 127 14.58 -20.51 -4.95
C GLY A 127 15.43 -20.69 -3.67
N SER A 128 16.74 -20.63 -3.74
CA SER A 128 17.62 -20.93 -2.60
C SER A 128 17.82 -19.76 -1.63
N THR A 129 17.61 -18.53 -2.12
CA THR A 129 17.96 -17.31 -1.38
C THR A 129 16.83 -16.28 -1.51
N VAL A 130 16.48 -15.66 -0.37
CA VAL A 130 15.57 -14.51 -0.31
C VAL A 130 16.35 -13.31 0.16
N VAL A 131 16.14 -12.16 -0.49
CA VAL A 131 16.61 -10.86 -0.03
C VAL A 131 15.43 -9.92 0.16
N PHE A 132 15.58 -8.95 1.05
CA PHE A 132 14.55 -7.94 1.34
C PHE A 132 15.20 -6.68 1.92
N VAL A 133 14.49 -5.57 1.88
CA VAL A 133 14.89 -4.34 2.56
C VAL A 133 14.23 -4.31 3.94
N ARG A 134 15.01 -3.97 4.95
CA ARG A 134 14.53 -3.66 6.29
C ARG A 134 14.88 -2.22 6.62
N GLY A 135 13.85 -1.42 6.86
CA GLY A 135 13.95 0.03 7.12
C GLY A 135 13.13 0.88 6.18
N THR A 136 12.57 1.96 6.70
CA THR A 136 11.75 2.92 5.97
C THR A 136 12.61 3.82 5.09
N ALA A 137 12.07 4.35 4.01
CA ALA A 137 12.75 5.38 3.24
C ALA A 137 12.96 6.65 4.09
N PRO A 138 14.08 7.37 3.92
CA PRO A 138 14.28 8.65 4.61
C PRO A 138 13.26 9.70 4.11
N ASN A 139 12.98 10.69 4.97
CA ASN A 139 12.22 11.87 4.58
C ASN A 139 13.08 12.81 3.69
N ARG A 140 12.54 13.99 3.37
CA ARG A 140 13.24 14.97 2.50
C ARG A 140 14.53 15.51 3.08
N ASP A 141 14.67 15.49 4.42
CA ASP A 141 15.84 15.97 5.14
C ASP A 141 16.87 14.85 5.38
N GLY A 142 16.58 13.64 4.88
CA GLY A 142 17.43 12.45 5.03
C GLY A 142 17.18 11.68 6.33
N TRP A 143 16.17 12.06 7.13
CA TRP A 143 15.85 11.41 8.39
C TRP A 143 15.04 10.12 8.17
N ILE A 144 15.45 9.03 8.80
CA ILE A 144 14.69 7.78 8.88
C ILE A 144 13.91 7.82 10.18
N ALA A 145 12.57 7.67 10.13
CA ALA A 145 11.72 7.72 11.30
C ALA A 145 12.13 6.67 12.35
N ASN A 146 12.14 7.08 13.61
CA ASN A 146 12.58 6.27 14.75
C ASN A 146 11.54 6.29 15.89
N PRO A 147 10.33 5.74 15.67
CA PRO A 147 9.23 5.88 16.60
C PRO A 147 9.44 5.21 17.96
N THR A 148 10.43 4.31 18.06
CA THR A 148 10.82 3.68 19.32
C THR A 148 11.90 4.45 20.07
N ALA A 149 12.44 5.51 19.50
CA ALA A 149 13.58 6.26 20.00
C ALA A 149 14.80 5.35 20.32
N ASP A 150 15.07 4.38 19.43
CA ASP A 150 16.24 3.52 19.58
C ASP A 150 17.52 4.39 19.51
N PRO A 151 18.38 4.36 20.54
CA PRO A 151 19.58 5.18 20.58
C PRO A 151 20.61 4.84 19.50
N ASN A 152 20.53 3.65 18.91
CA ASN A 152 21.37 3.28 17.76
C ASN A 152 20.82 3.83 16.44
N GLY A 153 19.61 4.38 16.47
CA GLY A 153 18.88 4.86 15.32
C GLY A 153 18.37 3.73 14.41
N PRO A 154 17.40 4.04 13.53
CA PRO A 154 16.94 3.12 12.50
C PRO A 154 17.94 3.12 11.34
N GLU A 155 18.02 1.99 10.64
CA GLU A 155 18.77 1.88 9.38
C GLU A 155 17.85 1.41 8.24
N ARG A 156 18.27 1.66 7.00
CA ARG A 156 17.68 1.03 5.83
C ARG A 156 18.70 0.16 5.15
N ALA A 157 18.50 -1.16 5.24
CA ALA A 157 19.50 -2.14 4.82
C ALA A 157 18.91 -3.31 4.05
N VAL A 158 19.68 -3.85 3.13
CA VAL A 158 19.42 -5.12 2.45
C VAL A 158 19.78 -6.26 3.38
N TRP A 159 18.85 -7.18 3.58
CA TRP A 159 19.01 -8.41 4.35
C TRP A 159 18.84 -9.62 3.45
N ALA A 160 19.38 -10.76 3.86
CA ALA A 160 19.24 -12.02 3.17
C ALA A 160 18.94 -13.18 4.12
N ALA A 161 18.29 -14.21 3.58
CA ALA A 161 18.05 -15.47 4.26
C ALA A 161 18.14 -16.64 3.28
N ARG A 162 18.61 -17.79 3.74
CA ARG A 162 18.60 -19.04 2.96
C ARG A 162 17.26 -19.75 3.17
N THR A 163 16.65 -20.21 2.10
CA THR A 163 15.37 -20.93 2.17
C THR A 163 15.48 -22.32 2.78
N THR A 164 16.69 -22.86 2.88
CA THR A 164 17.00 -24.11 3.57
C THR A 164 17.08 -23.98 5.09
N GLY A 165 16.98 -22.76 5.62
CA GLY A 165 17.09 -22.46 7.06
C GLY A 165 18.38 -21.74 7.42
N GLY A 166 18.52 -21.45 8.72
CA GLY A 166 19.58 -20.63 9.28
C GLY A 166 19.12 -19.20 9.60
N PRO A 167 19.92 -18.40 10.33
CA PRO A 167 19.54 -17.04 10.65
C PRO A 167 19.61 -16.14 9.41
N ALA A 168 18.67 -15.21 9.29
CA ALA A 168 18.79 -14.11 8.37
C ALA A 168 19.95 -13.19 8.79
N PHE A 169 20.57 -12.56 7.81
CA PHE A 169 21.74 -11.70 8.05
C PHE A 169 21.65 -10.42 7.23
N ARG A 170 22.22 -9.35 7.79
CA ARG A 170 22.39 -8.09 7.12
C ARG A 170 23.45 -8.21 6.03
N VAL A 171 23.18 -7.71 4.83
CA VAL A 171 24.11 -7.74 3.70
C VAL A 171 24.82 -6.40 3.55
N ALA A 172 24.05 -5.30 3.46
CA ALA A 172 24.60 -3.96 3.24
C ALA A 172 23.54 -2.89 3.56
N GLU A 173 23.98 -1.66 3.83
CA GLU A 173 23.12 -0.48 3.85
C GLU A 173 22.71 -0.13 2.42
N GLY A 174 21.42 0.15 2.20
CA GLY A 174 20.89 0.52 0.88
C GLY A 174 19.49 0.01 0.63
N ALA A 175 19.03 0.16 -0.60
CA ALA A 175 17.68 -0.17 -1.03
C ALA A 175 17.63 -0.71 -2.46
N ASN A 176 16.43 -1.06 -2.93
CA ASN A 176 16.17 -1.56 -4.29
C ASN A 176 17.08 -2.75 -4.65
N PRO A 177 17.01 -3.85 -3.89
CA PRO A 177 17.85 -5.02 -4.14
C PRO A 177 17.47 -5.70 -5.46
N GLU A 178 18.50 -6.08 -6.21
CA GLU A 178 18.37 -6.91 -7.40
C GLU A 178 19.30 -8.11 -7.28
N LEU A 179 18.71 -9.26 -7.04
CA LEU A 179 19.45 -10.50 -6.77
C LEU A 179 20.02 -11.07 -8.06
N ALA A 180 21.27 -11.48 -8.04
CA ALA A 180 21.86 -12.19 -9.18
C ALA A 180 21.10 -13.49 -9.47
N PRO A 181 21.00 -13.94 -10.74
CA PRO A 181 20.26 -15.14 -11.11
C PRO A 181 20.66 -16.40 -10.31
N ASP A 182 21.94 -16.50 -9.93
CA ASP A 182 22.52 -17.59 -9.13
C ASP A 182 22.39 -17.38 -7.59
N GLY A 183 21.78 -16.27 -7.15
CA GLY A 183 21.63 -15.95 -5.73
C GLY A 183 22.92 -15.62 -4.97
N SER A 184 24.07 -15.51 -5.67
CA SER A 184 25.40 -15.36 -5.03
C SER A 184 25.73 -13.93 -4.60
N SER A 185 25.12 -12.95 -5.26
CA SER A 185 25.33 -11.52 -5.00
C SER A 185 24.07 -10.72 -5.24
N VAL A 186 24.01 -9.54 -4.63
CA VAL A 186 22.90 -8.58 -4.78
C VAL A 186 23.47 -7.23 -5.19
N LEU A 187 22.81 -6.60 -6.18
CA LEU A 187 22.96 -5.18 -6.47
C LEU A 187 22.00 -4.41 -5.60
N PHE A 188 22.36 -3.22 -5.20
CA PHE A 188 21.48 -2.31 -4.45
C PHE A 188 21.87 -0.86 -4.72
N THR A 189 20.98 0.06 -4.44
CA THR A 189 21.26 1.49 -4.62
C THR A 189 21.50 2.16 -3.28
N LYS A 190 22.50 3.02 -3.24
CA LYS A 190 22.82 3.90 -2.13
C LYS A 190 23.42 5.19 -2.70
N ASP A 191 23.03 6.35 -2.18
CA ASP A 191 23.53 7.68 -2.59
C ASP A 191 23.52 7.91 -4.12
N GLY A 192 22.46 7.39 -4.77
CA GLY A 192 22.29 7.52 -6.22
C GLY A 192 23.30 6.71 -7.06
N GLN A 193 24.00 5.75 -6.48
CA GLN A 193 24.94 4.87 -7.18
C GLN A 193 24.58 3.40 -6.98
N ILE A 194 25.15 2.51 -7.81
CA ILE A 194 24.93 1.06 -7.74
C ILE A 194 26.07 0.41 -6.95
N TYR A 195 25.70 -0.32 -5.93
CA TYR A 195 26.60 -1.13 -5.11
C TYR A 195 26.35 -2.61 -5.38
N ARG A 196 27.33 -3.44 -4.99
CA ARG A 196 27.24 -4.90 -5.07
C ARG A 196 27.80 -5.53 -3.83
N ALA A 197 27.07 -6.46 -3.26
CA ALA A 197 27.54 -7.28 -2.15
C ALA A 197 27.40 -8.77 -2.44
N LYS A 198 28.26 -9.60 -1.86
CA LYS A 198 28.07 -11.05 -1.83
C LYS A 198 26.98 -11.39 -0.82
N VAL A 199 26.12 -12.32 -1.17
CA VAL A 199 25.08 -12.82 -0.27
C VAL A 199 25.68 -13.85 0.69
N THR A 200 26.46 -13.35 1.62
CA THR A 200 27.10 -14.14 2.69
C THR A 200 27.01 -13.34 3.98
N PRO A 201 26.89 -14.01 5.15
CA PRO A 201 26.91 -13.32 6.43
C PRO A 201 28.13 -12.40 6.54
N LEU A 202 27.88 -11.14 6.88
CA LEU A 202 28.96 -10.19 7.14
C LEU A 202 29.72 -10.62 8.42
N LYS A 203 31.01 -10.38 8.42
CA LYS A 203 31.81 -10.43 9.64
C LYS A 203 31.37 -9.30 10.59
N PRO A 204 31.77 -9.34 11.90
CA PRO A 204 31.25 -8.40 12.90
C PRO A 204 31.29 -6.93 12.48
N ALA A 205 30.37 -6.13 12.99
CA ALA A 205 30.10 -4.74 12.64
C ALA A 205 31.30 -3.79 12.55
N ALA A 206 32.42 -4.11 13.16
CA ALA A 206 33.68 -3.33 13.11
C ALA A 206 34.32 -3.29 11.69
N GLU A 207 33.98 -4.23 10.80
CA GLU A 207 34.49 -4.30 9.43
C GLU A 207 33.51 -3.77 8.37
N MET A 208 32.30 -3.31 8.78
CA MET A 208 31.18 -3.19 7.88
C MET A 208 31.09 -1.94 7.06
N ASP A 209 31.62 -0.79 7.44
CA ASP A 209 31.25 0.46 6.79
C ASP A 209 32.35 1.51 6.61
N ARG A 210 33.58 1.12 6.55
CA ARG A 210 34.65 2.10 6.26
C ARG A 210 34.96 2.16 4.78
N GLY A 211 34.07 2.75 4.00
CA GLY A 211 34.37 3.17 2.65
C GLY A 211 34.10 2.15 1.55
N GLU A 212 32.96 1.44 1.59
CA GLU A 212 32.48 0.72 0.42
C GLU A 212 32.34 1.70 -0.74
N LYS A 213 33.09 1.46 -1.80
CA LYS A 213 32.98 2.24 -3.03
C LYS A 213 31.82 1.68 -3.84
N PRO A 214 31.08 2.54 -4.57
CA PRO A 214 30.11 2.08 -5.53
C PRO A 214 30.75 1.07 -6.49
N PHE A 215 30.03 0.00 -6.78
CA PHE A 215 30.43 -1.00 -7.76
C PHE A 215 30.40 -0.42 -9.18
N ILE A 216 29.35 0.34 -9.47
CA ILE A 216 29.24 1.16 -10.67
C ILE A 216 29.08 2.60 -10.21
N ARG A 217 30.02 3.45 -10.60
CA ARG A 217 30.02 4.88 -10.30
C ARG A 217 30.11 5.68 -11.59
N GLU A 218 29.01 6.35 -11.90
CA GLU A 218 28.91 7.24 -13.06
C GLU A 218 28.38 8.60 -12.64
N TRP A 219 28.56 9.60 -13.49
CA TRP A 219 27.98 10.91 -13.26
C TRP A 219 26.45 10.85 -13.23
N GLY A 220 25.81 11.57 -12.31
CA GLY A 220 24.37 11.60 -12.09
C GLY A 220 23.89 10.45 -11.21
N THR A 221 22.63 10.07 -11.34
CA THR A 221 21.99 9.02 -10.54
C THR A 221 21.86 7.74 -11.34
N GLN A 222 22.32 6.65 -10.75
CA GLN A 222 22.22 5.30 -11.33
C GLN A 222 21.03 4.58 -10.70
N SER A 223 20.15 4.02 -11.51
CA SER A 223 18.91 3.40 -11.03
C SER A 223 18.53 2.17 -11.82
N THR A 224 17.56 1.42 -11.31
CA THR A 224 16.96 0.24 -11.98
C THR A 224 17.99 -0.75 -12.55
N PRO A 225 19.00 -1.20 -11.76
CA PRO A 225 19.93 -2.22 -12.24
C PRO A 225 19.18 -3.51 -12.53
N ARG A 226 19.55 -4.21 -13.62
CA ARG A 226 18.99 -5.48 -14.06
C ARG A 226 20.11 -6.40 -14.50
N TRP A 227 20.23 -7.56 -13.88
CA TRP A 227 21.15 -8.60 -14.36
C TRP A 227 20.73 -9.14 -15.71
N SER A 228 21.70 -9.41 -16.57
CA SER A 228 21.45 -10.26 -17.75
C SER A 228 21.05 -11.68 -17.31
N PRO A 229 20.29 -12.45 -18.09
CA PRO A 229 19.88 -13.81 -17.74
C PRO A 229 21.02 -14.75 -17.38
N ASP A 230 22.23 -14.54 -17.94
CA ASP A 230 23.45 -15.30 -17.65
C ASP A 230 24.28 -14.74 -16.49
N GLY A 231 23.84 -13.62 -15.85
CA GLY A 231 24.54 -12.96 -14.75
C GLY A 231 25.87 -12.29 -15.09
N LYS A 232 26.21 -12.14 -16.38
CA LYS A 232 27.50 -11.60 -16.82
C LYS A 232 27.48 -10.11 -17.13
N LYS A 233 26.31 -9.51 -17.23
CA LYS A 233 26.14 -8.08 -17.52
C LYS A 233 25.06 -7.46 -16.62
N ILE A 234 25.08 -6.14 -16.53
CA ILE A 234 24.10 -5.36 -15.77
C ILE A 234 23.64 -4.21 -16.67
N ALA A 235 22.34 -4.16 -16.98
CA ALA A 235 21.72 -2.99 -17.59
C ALA A 235 21.19 -2.06 -16.51
N PHE A 236 21.30 -0.76 -16.68
CA PHE A 236 20.80 0.23 -15.73
C PHE A 236 20.50 1.57 -16.43
N VAL A 237 19.79 2.45 -15.73
CA VAL A 237 19.54 3.82 -16.18
C VAL A 237 20.51 4.76 -15.49
N SER A 238 21.17 5.59 -16.28
CA SER A 238 22.06 6.67 -15.83
C SER A 238 21.41 8.01 -16.11
N THR A 239 20.80 8.61 -15.06
CA THR A 239 20.01 9.85 -15.15
C THR A 239 20.90 11.07 -14.90
N ARG A 240 20.76 12.07 -15.76
CA ARG A 240 21.32 13.41 -15.64
C ARG A 240 20.18 14.39 -15.30
N THR A 241 20.50 15.66 -15.19
CA THR A 241 19.50 16.69 -14.87
C THR A 241 18.42 16.81 -15.95
N ASP A 242 18.78 16.63 -17.20
CA ASP A 242 17.99 16.97 -18.38
C ASP A 242 17.86 15.85 -19.42
N HIS A 243 18.49 14.70 -19.18
CA HIS A 243 18.42 13.50 -20.02
C HIS A 243 18.80 12.24 -19.23
N SER A 244 18.63 11.07 -19.83
CA SER A 244 19.10 9.81 -19.26
C SER A 244 19.54 8.84 -20.33
N PHE A 245 20.37 7.87 -19.94
CA PHE A 245 20.89 6.82 -20.81
C PHE A 245 20.59 5.44 -20.25
N VAL A 246 20.30 4.49 -21.12
CA VAL A 246 20.45 3.08 -20.81
C VAL A 246 21.90 2.66 -21.02
N VAL A 247 22.48 2.03 -20.01
CA VAL A 247 23.89 1.66 -19.96
C VAL A 247 24.00 0.18 -19.62
N VAL A 248 24.94 -0.49 -20.23
CA VAL A 248 25.29 -1.90 -19.92
C VAL A 248 26.71 -1.96 -19.38
N TYR A 249 26.85 -2.53 -18.19
CA TYR A 249 28.12 -2.87 -17.57
C TYR A 249 28.45 -4.33 -17.83
N ASP A 250 29.65 -4.60 -18.32
CA ASP A 250 30.16 -5.95 -18.57
C ASP A 250 31.08 -6.39 -17.42
N MET A 251 30.74 -7.51 -16.78
CA MET A 251 31.42 -8.02 -15.59
C MET A 251 32.85 -8.50 -15.88
N ALA A 252 33.13 -8.97 -17.08
CA ALA A 252 34.44 -9.50 -17.45
C ALA A 252 35.42 -8.38 -17.81
N THR A 253 34.99 -7.41 -18.60
CA THR A 253 35.82 -6.28 -19.03
C THR A 253 35.85 -5.13 -18.01
N ARG A 254 34.83 -5.08 -17.11
CA ARG A 254 34.58 -4.00 -16.15
C ARG A 254 34.34 -2.65 -16.81
N MET A 255 33.83 -2.66 -18.02
CA MET A 255 33.54 -1.46 -18.80
C MET A 255 32.05 -1.22 -18.92
N VAL A 256 31.67 0.04 -18.98
CA VAL A 256 30.32 0.47 -19.32
C VAL A 256 30.22 0.74 -20.83
N LYS A 257 29.05 0.46 -21.39
CA LYS A 257 28.69 0.82 -22.76
C LYS A 257 27.32 1.46 -22.76
N TYR A 258 27.24 2.64 -23.36
CA TYR A 258 26.00 3.38 -23.53
C TYR A 258 25.22 2.84 -24.72
N MET A 259 23.93 2.62 -24.57
CA MET A 259 23.07 2.09 -25.64
C MET A 259 22.53 3.26 -26.48
N SER A 260 23.23 3.57 -27.60
CA SER A 260 22.84 4.64 -28.53
C SER A 260 22.53 5.97 -27.83
N PRO A 261 23.51 6.58 -27.17
CA PRO A 261 23.30 7.80 -26.36
C PRO A 261 22.72 8.95 -27.19
N SER A 262 21.75 9.66 -26.64
CA SER A 262 21.04 10.77 -27.25
C SER A 262 20.83 11.92 -26.26
N VAL A 263 20.12 12.96 -26.67
CA VAL A 263 19.71 14.08 -25.79
C VAL A 263 18.37 13.78 -25.07
N ASP A 264 17.86 12.58 -25.22
CA ASP A 264 16.54 12.18 -24.79
C ASP A 264 16.58 11.47 -23.43
N PHE A 265 15.41 11.09 -22.92
CA PHE A 265 15.29 10.28 -21.72
C PHE A 265 15.10 8.80 -22.06
N ASP A 266 16.10 7.99 -21.78
CA ASP A 266 16.05 6.55 -21.88
C ASP A 266 15.70 5.95 -20.51
N THR A 267 14.72 5.03 -20.49
CA THR A 267 14.19 4.42 -19.27
C THR A 267 13.85 2.95 -19.46
N ASN A 268 13.60 2.24 -18.37
CA ASN A 268 13.06 0.88 -18.32
C ASN A 268 13.83 -0.15 -19.16
N PRO A 269 15.13 -0.40 -18.89
CA PRO A 269 15.91 -1.41 -19.60
C PRO A 269 15.38 -2.82 -19.32
N MET A 270 15.14 -3.58 -20.40
CA MET A 270 14.65 -4.95 -20.38
C MET A 270 15.56 -5.82 -21.24
N TRP A 271 16.06 -6.92 -20.67
CA TRP A 271 16.91 -7.85 -21.40
C TRP A 271 16.12 -8.67 -22.41
N ALA A 272 16.61 -8.76 -23.63
CA ALA A 272 16.04 -9.50 -24.74
C ALA A 272 17.07 -10.45 -25.38
N ASP A 273 16.60 -11.37 -26.21
CA ASP A 273 17.44 -12.29 -27.01
C ASP A 273 18.47 -13.06 -26.15
N GLY A 274 18.06 -13.50 -24.95
CA GLY A 274 18.96 -14.21 -24.04
C GLY A 274 20.14 -13.37 -23.54
N GLY A 275 19.99 -12.04 -23.44
CA GLY A 275 21.03 -11.12 -22.97
C GLY A 275 21.90 -10.51 -24.07
N LYS A 276 21.57 -10.71 -25.36
CA LYS A 276 22.26 -10.13 -26.49
C LYS A 276 21.78 -8.73 -26.83
N SER A 277 20.53 -8.41 -26.46
CA SER A 277 19.91 -7.11 -26.70
C SER A 277 19.29 -6.56 -25.43
N VAL A 278 19.11 -5.23 -25.42
CA VAL A 278 18.33 -4.51 -24.42
C VAL A 278 17.23 -3.70 -25.12
N VAL A 279 15.99 -3.92 -24.67
CA VAL A 279 14.84 -3.10 -25.09
C VAL A 279 14.64 -2.01 -24.03
N PHE A 280 14.36 -0.79 -24.46
CA PHE A 280 14.14 0.33 -23.56
C PHE A 280 13.20 1.36 -24.19
N LEU A 281 12.70 2.26 -23.36
CA LEU A 281 11.80 3.34 -23.75
C LEU A 281 12.58 4.65 -23.87
N ARG A 282 12.33 5.41 -24.95
CA ARG A 282 12.93 6.70 -25.20
C ARG A 282 11.84 7.76 -25.32
N HIS A 283 11.98 8.84 -24.54
CA HIS A 283 11.14 10.04 -24.58
C HIS A 283 11.97 11.24 -25.01
N PRO A 284 11.37 12.25 -25.67
CA PRO A 284 12.10 13.45 -26.05
C PRO A 284 12.70 14.17 -24.85
N GLY A 285 13.85 14.79 -25.04
CA GLY A 285 14.49 15.67 -24.05
C GLY A 285 13.64 16.88 -23.69
N LEU A 286 14.01 17.58 -22.60
CA LEU A 286 13.23 18.72 -22.10
C LEU A 286 13.32 19.91 -23.04
N PRO A 287 12.19 20.55 -23.45
CA PRO A 287 12.19 21.77 -24.21
C PRO A 287 12.64 22.97 -23.35
N PHE A 288 13.11 24.04 -23.97
CA PHE A 288 13.63 25.22 -23.27
C PHE A 288 12.65 25.83 -22.27
N ALA A 289 11.36 25.87 -22.59
CA ALA A 289 10.35 26.42 -21.68
C ALA A 289 10.26 25.64 -20.35
N GLN A 290 10.40 24.30 -20.36
CA GLN A 290 10.43 23.49 -19.15
C GLN A 290 11.76 23.62 -18.39
N GLN A 291 12.89 23.78 -19.08
CA GLN A 291 14.17 24.05 -18.45
C GLN A 291 14.15 25.39 -17.69
N ALA A 292 13.53 26.41 -18.26
CA ALA A 292 13.38 27.71 -17.61
C ALA A 292 12.53 27.67 -16.34
N GLN A 293 11.46 26.85 -16.33
CA GLN A 293 10.59 26.68 -15.17
C GLN A 293 11.27 25.93 -14.02
N GLN A 294 12.24 25.08 -14.30
CA GLN A 294 12.97 24.33 -13.27
C GLN A 294 13.98 25.19 -12.50
N GLY A 295 14.07 26.48 -12.79
CA GLY A 295 14.95 27.39 -12.06
C GLY A 295 16.44 27.12 -12.22
N THR A 296 16.84 26.46 -13.32
CA THR A 296 18.25 26.17 -13.62
C THR A 296 19.09 27.41 -14.02
N GLY A 297 18.54 28.61 -13.85
CA GLY A 297 19.17 29.92 -13.81
C GLY A 297 19.78 30.42 -15.10
N THR A 298 20.43 29.59 -15.90
CA THR A 298 21.08 29.96 -17.17
C THR A 298 20.91 28.83 -18.17
N ILE A 299 19.91 28.97 -19.02
CA ILE A 299 19.66 28.03 -20.11
C ILE A 299 20.93 27.92 -20.98
N GLY A 300 21.44 26.71 -21.13
CA GLY A 300 22.54 26.42 -22.03
C GLY A 300 23.98 26.65 -21.49
N LEU A 301 24.15 27.03 -20.23
CA LEU A 301 25.47 27.08 -19.62
C LEU A 301 25.75 25.81 -18.80
N PRO A 302 26.85 25.09 -19.00
CA PRO A 302 27.24 23.98 -18.16
C PRO A 302 27.48 24.44 -16.71
N ASN A 303 27.08 23.64 -15.74
CA ASN A 303 27.48 23.84 -14.36
C ASN A 303 29.01 23.76 -14.28
N GLY A 304 29.66 24.85 -13.91
CA GLY A 304 31.12 24.87 -13.74
C GLY A 304 31.58 23.90 -12.61
N PRO A 305 32.89 23.59 -12.56
CA PRO A 305 33.47 22.82 -11.48
C PRO A 305 33.15 23.47 -10.13
N GLY A 306 32.51 22.74 -9.22
CA GLY A 306 32.15 23.23 -7.90
C GLY A 306 30.68 23.60 -7.73
N PHE A 307 29.88 23.66 -8.78
CA PHE A 307 28.43 23.78 -8.65
C PHE A 307 27.83 22.40 -8.32
N GLN A 308 27.64 22.14 -7.03
CA GLN A 308 26.77 21.05 -6.62
C GLN A 308 25.34 21.47 -6.97
N ALA A 309 24.77 20.89 -8.00
CA ALA A 309 23.34 20.93 -8.18
C ALA A 309 22.73 20.36 -6.89
N ASN A 310 22.07 21.24 -6.14
CA ASN A 310 21.30 20.81 -4.97
C ASN A 310 20.17 19.93 -5.48
N THR A 311 20.41 18.64 -5.59
CA THR A 311 19.42 17.63 -5.99
C THR A 311 18.31 17.47 -4.94
N THR A 312 18.40 18.22 -3.82
CA THR A 312 17.35 18.31 -2.78
C THR A 312 16.48 19.56 -2.92
N GLY A 313 16.71 20.42 -3.90
CA GLY A 313 16.03 21.69 -4.05
C GLY A 313 14.82 21.62 -4.98
N ARG A 314 13.69 21.06 -4.55
CA ARG A 314 12.43 21.68 -4.94
C ARG A 314 12.42 23.06 -4.25
N GLY A 315 12.50 24.13 -5.06
CA GLY A 315 12.59 25.48 -4.61
C GLY A 315 11.53 25.78 -3.57
N ARG A 316 11.96 26.05 -2.36
CA ARG A 316 11.22 26.90 -1.45
C ARG A 316 10.99 28.20 -2.19
N GLY A 317 9.73 28.53 -2.46
CA GLY A 317 9.34 29.88 -2.81
C GLY A 317 9.86 30.81 -1.72
N GLY A 318 10.93 31.54 -2.02
CA GLY A 318 11.48 32.52 -1.15
C GLY A 318 10.44 33.63 -0.97
N ALA A 319 9.86 33.71 0.23
CA ALA A 319 9.23 34.94 0.69
C ALA A 319 10.34 35.99 0.83
N GLY A 320 10.28 37.06 0.02
CA GLY A 320 11.19 38.19 0.22
C GLY A 320 11.41 39.05 -1.01
N ALA A 321 10.40 39.76 -1.44
CA ALA A 321 10.55 41.11 -2.00
C ALA A 321 9.19 41.79 -1.90
N ALA A 322 8.96 42.45 -0.77
CA ALA A 322 7.95 43.50 -0.70
C ALA A 322 8.45 44.71 -1.52
N GLY A 323 7.60 45.19 -2.40
CA GLY A 323 7.79 46.52 -2.96
C GLY A 323 7.77 46.60 -4.47
N ALA A 324 6.59 46.48 -5.09
CA ALA A 324 6.26 47.30 -6.28
C ALA A 324 4.73 47.32 -6.38
N THR A 325 4.15 48.40 -5.90
CA THR A 325 2.75 48.77 -6.13
C THR A 325 2.56 49.15 -7.61
N GLY A 326 1.54 48.52 -8.24
CA GLY A 326 0.79 49.16 -9.31
C GLY A 326 1.26 48.92 -10.72
N ALA A 327 0.74 47.90 -11.35
CA ALA A 327 0.26 48.00 -12.75
C ALA A 327 -0.72 46.85 -12.99
N ALA A 328 -1.92 47.19 -13.39
CA ALA A 328 -3.01 46.26 -13.66
C ALA A 328 -2.62 45.22 -14.71
N ASN A 329 -2.94 43.97 -14.43
CA ASN A 329 -3.33 42.87 -15.31
C ASN A 329 -3.11 43.05 -16.82
N ALA A 330 -1.84 42.99 -17.27
CA ALA A 330 -1.53 42.46 -18.57
C ALA A 330 -0.85 41.14 -18.37
N GLN A 331 -1.60 40.03 -18.56
CA GLN A 331 -0.99 38.71 -18.75
C GLN A 331 0.10 38.86 -19.82
N PRO A 332 1.36 38.40 -19.55
CA PRO A 332 2.38 38.43 -20.61
C PRO A 332 1.79 37.68 -21.81
N PRO A 333 2.07 38.13 -23.03
CA PRO A 333 1.55 37.50 -24.24
C PRO A 333 1.94 36.03 -24.15
N ARG A 334 0.94 35.11 -24.17
CA ARG A 334 1.19 33.68 -24.28
C ARG A 334 2.06 33.48 -25.51
N ILE A 335 3.28 33.04 -25.30
CA ILE A 335 4.13 32.59 -26.41
C ILE A 335 3.31 31.46 -27.05
N ALA A 336 2.97 31.63 -28.34
CA ALA A 336 2.25 30.60 -29.07
C ALA A 336 2.96 29.27 -28.90
N ASP A 337 2.19 28.18 -28.79
CA ASP A 337 2.71 26.81 -28.65
C ASP A 337 3.62 26.49 -29.84
N VAL A 338 4.92 26.78 -29.67
CA VAL A 338 5.93 26.55 -30.69
C VAL A 338 6.55 25.20 -30.45
N PRO A 339 6.35 24.22 -31.36
CA PRO A 339 6.97 22.91 -31.27
C PRO A 339 8.48 23.01 -31.05
N GLY A 340 9.04 22.23 -30.12
CA GLY A 340 10.45 22.27 -29.76
C GLY A 340 10.82 23.35 -28.73
N LEU A 341 10.01 24.40 -28.56
CA LEU A 341 10.24 25.43 -27.55
C LEU A 341 9.50 25.13 -26.25
N GLN A 342 8.22 24.81 -26.34
CA GLN A 342 7.36 24.53 -25.19
C GLN A 342 7.07 23.02 -25.01
N ARG A 343 7.00 22.31 -26.11
CA ARG A 343 6.72 20.86 -26.12
C ARG A 343 7.73 20.13 -26.97
N ALA A 344 8.46 19.18 -26.37
CA ALA A 344 9.38 18.33 -27.10
C ALA A 344 8.64 17.15 -27.77
N THR A 345 8.97 16.93 -29.03
CA THR A 345 8.55 15.75 -29.80
C THR A 345 9.71 15.28 -30.65
N PHE A 346 9.71 14.02 -31.06
CA PHE A 346 10.56 13.54 -32.12
C PHE A 346 10.10 14.09 -33.48
N LYS A 347 10.96 13.94 -34.51
CA LYS A 347 10.59 14.27 -35.89
C LYS A 347 9.37 13.42 -36.28
N GLY A 348 8.29 14.08 -36.67
CA GLY A 348 7.02 13.39 -36.92
C GLY A 348 5.97 13.58 -35.84
N GLY A 349 6.32 14.21 -34.71
CA GLY A 349 5.35 14.65 -33.69
C GLY A 349 5.02 13.62 -32.61
N TYR A 350 5.65 12.45 -32.60
CA TYR A 350 5.48 11.45 -31.55
C TYR A 350 6.36 11.75 -30.32
N THR A 351 6.06 11.14 -29.19
CA THR A 351 6.66 11.45 -27.88
C THR A 351 7.24 10.23 -27.15
N LEU A 352 7.13 9.05 -27.75
CA LEU A 352 7.62 7.82 -27.17
C LEU A 352 8.10 6.88 -28.26
N SER A 353 9.30 6.33 -28.08
CA SER A 353 9.88 5.24 -28.88
C SER A 353 10.20 4.03 -28.04
N VAL A 354 9.98 2.84 -28.60
CA VAL A 354 10.55 1.59 -28.09
C VAL A 354 11.81 1.30 -28.90
N MET A 355 12.94 1.27 -28.21
CA MET A 355 14.27 1.07 -28.77
C MET A 355 14.77 -0.34 -28.48
N LYS A 356 15.46 -0.98 -29.41
CA LYS A 356 16.18 -2.26 -29.20
C LYS A 356 17.64 -2.08 -29.57
N ALA A 357 18.52 -2.21 -28.57
CA ALA A 357 19.97 -2.08 -28.76
C ALA A 357 20.65 -3.43 -28.81
N ASP A 358 21.62 -3.58 -29.69
CA ASP A 358 22.59 -4.67 -29.65
C ASP A 358 23.65 -4.37 -28.56
N VAL A 359 23.84 -5.28 -27.64
CA VAL A 359 24.76 -5.10 -26.51
C VAL A 359 26.22 -5.15 -26.95
N GLY A 360 26.51 -5.85 -28.05
CA GLY A 360 27.86 -5.97 -28.61
C GLY A 360 28.34 -4.67 -29.22
N SER A 361 27.56 -4.04 -30.08
CA SER A 361 27.90 -2.76 -30.72
C SER A 361 27.55 -1.54 -29.86
N GLY A 362 26.41 -1.59 -29.13
CA GLY A 362 25.80 -0.47 -28.45
C GLY A 362 24.83 0.31 -29.35
N ASP A 363 24.67 -0.05 -30.61
CA ASP A 363 23.75 0.60 -31.52
C ASP A 363 22.32 0.19 -31.25
N ALA A 364 21.40 1.14 -31.27
CA ALA A 364 19.98 0.87 -31.13
C ALA A 364 19.21 1.26 -32.38
N ARG A 365 18.16 0.50 -32.65
CA ARG A 365 17.15 0.86 -33.63
C ARG A 365 15.82 1.08 -32.97
N GLU A 366 15.03 1.98 -33.50
CA GLU A 366 13.62 2.09 -33.14
C GLU A 366 12.86 0.87 -33.64
N VAL A 367 12.06 0.28 -32.79
CA VAL A 367 11.20 -0.86 -33.13
C VAL A 367 9.77 -0.39 -33.35
N TRP A 368 9.34 0.60 -32.56
CA TRP A 368 7.99 1.15 -32.60
C TRP A 368 8.00 2.55 -31.97
N HIS A 369 7.06 3.40 -32.37
CA HIS A 369 6.76 4.68 -31.73
C HIS A 369 5.24 4.91 -31.68
N ASN A 370 4.78 5.75 -30.73
CA ASN A 370 3.40 6.16 -30.66
C ASN A 370 3.03 7.10 -31.84
N GLN A 371 1.73 7.29 -32.04
CA GLN A 371 1.27 8.24 -33.06
C GLN A 371 1.38 9.69 -32.57
N PRO A 372 1.56 10.66 -33.48
CA PRO A 372 1.51 12.06 -33.14
C PRO A 372 0.18 12.41 -32.45
N ASN A 373 0.28 13.17 -31.37
CA ASN A 373 -0.89 13.56 -30.54
C ASN A 373 -1.65 12.39 -29.90
N ASP A 374 -1.03 11.22 -29.83
CA ASP A 374 -1.60 10.10 -29.11
C ASP A 374 -1.60 10.41 -27.59
N PRO A 375 -2.77 10.63 -26.97
CA PRO A 375 -2.86 10.94 -25.56
C PRO A 375 -2.50 9.75 -24.68
N ILE A 376 -2.41 8.56 -25.26
CA ILE A 376 -2.36 7.29 -24.57
C ILE A 376 -0.92 6.88 -24.26
N ALA A 377 0.03 7.22 -25.12
CA ALA A 377 1.36 6.61 -25.07
C ALA A 377 2.42 7.38 -24.27
N THR A 378 2.04 8.37 -23.48
CA THR A 378 3.02 9.21 -22.76
C THR A 378 3.62 8.55 -21.51
N THR A 379 3.10 7.40 -21.07
CA THR A 379 3.56 6.74 -19.83
C THR A 379 3.57 5.22 -19.94
N LEU A 380 4.59 4.66 -20.59
CA LEU A 380 4.85 3.21 -20.52
C LEU A 380 5.74 2.82 -19.32
N ALA A 381 5.63 3.50 -18.20
CA ALA A 381 6.50 3.28 -17.02
C ALA A 381 6.52 1.84 -16.50
N ASN A 382 5.52 1.03 -16.87
CA ASN A 382 5.33 -0.33 -16.40
C ASN A 382 5.40 -1.37 -17.53
N ALA A 383 6.10 -1.04 -18.62
CA ALA A 383 6.32 -1.99 -19.69
C ALA A 383 7.12 -3.20 -19.20
N ARG A 384 6.70 -4.41 -19.62
CA ARG A 384 7.33 -5.69 -19.29
C ARG A 384 7.63 -6.44 -20.58
N LEU A 385 8.80 -7.08 -20.66
CA LEU A 385 9.14 -7.95 -21.76
C LEU A 385 8.63 -9.37 -21.48
N ALA A 386 8.03 -9.99 -22.49
CA ALA A 386 7.58 -11.37 -22.50
C ALA A 386 7.95 -12.00 -23.84
N GLY A 387 9.09 -12.69 -23.92
CA GLY A 387 9.67 -13.17 -25.16
C GLY A 387 9.88 -12.03 -26.17
N ASP A 388 9.24 -12.15 -27.33
CA ASP A 388 9.29 -11.13 -28.37
C ASP A 388 8.21 -10.02 -28.21
N TYR A 389 7.54 -9.96 -27.09
CA TYR A 389 6.47 -9.00 -26.85
C TYR A 389 6.80 -8.01 -25.73
N VAL A 390 6.44 -6.75 -25.92
CA VAL A 390 6.36 -5.77 -24.83
C VAL A 390 4.92 -5.63 -24.40
N VAL A 391 4.63 -5.96 -23.15
CA VAL A 391 3.30 -5.78 -22.52
C VAL A 391 3.32 -4.48 -21.70
N PHE A 392 2.35 -3.61 -21.92
CA PHE A 392 2.33 -2.29 -21.29
C PHE A 392 0.92 -1.77 -21.06
N PRO A 393 0.71 -0.93 -20.01
CA PRO A 393 -0.56 -0.26 -19.77
C PRO A 393 -0.67 1.01 -20.63
N LEU A 394 -1.89 1.29 -21.08
CA LEU A 394 -2.27 2.61 -21.54
C LEU A 394 -3.23 3.24 -20.54
N VAL A 395 -2.73 4.26 -19.87
CA VAL A 395 -3.50 5.05 -18.90
C VAL A 395 -3.97 6.32 -19.58
N VAL A 396 -5.26 6.42 -19.83
CA VAL A 396 -5.85 7.57 -20.49
C VAL A 396 -6.04 8.72 -19.51
N GLY A 397 -5.27 9.76 -19.67
CA GLY A 397 -5.40 11.08 -19.04
C GLY A 397 -5.54 11.14 -17.52
N GLY A 398 -4.61 11.82 -16.88
CA GLY A 398 -4.55 11.99 -15.43
C GLY A 398 -3.81 10.81 -14.79
N GLY A 399 -2.49 10.91 -14.68
CA GLY A 399 -1.67 9.94 -13.99
C GLY A 399 -2.26 9.61 -12.62
N ARG A 400 -2.35 8.33 -12.29
CA ARG A 400 -2.59 7.88 -10.91
C ARG A 400 -1.69 8.69 -10.00
N GLY A 401 -2.28 9.43 -9.06
CA GLY A 401 -1.68 10.29 -8.06
C GLY A 401 -0.21 10.05 -7.72
N GLY A 402 0.65 10.19 -8.70
CA GLY A 402 2.00 10.62 -8.47
C GLY A 402 1.85 12.02 -7.93
N ARG A 403 2.32 12.25 -6.71
CA ARG A 403 2.32 13.55 -6.03
C ARG A 403 2.98 14.59 -6.94
N GLY A 404 2.25 15.05 -7.95
CA GLY A 404 2.56 16.25 -8.68
C GLY A 404 2.29 17.41 -7.75
N ALA A 405 3.25 18.32 -7.64
CA ALA A 405 2.96 19.65 -7.14
C ALA A 405 1.71 20.18 -7.85
N PRO A 406 0.92 21.05 -7.23
CA PRO A 406 -0.18 21.73 -7.89
C PRO A 406 0.38 22.52 -9.07
N GLY A 407 0.35 21.90 -10.25
CA GLY A 407 0.40 22.60 -11.51
C GLY A 407 -0.94 23.31 -11.63
N THR A 408 -0.90 24.56 -12.03
CA THR A 408 -2.08 25.33 -12.34
C THR A 408 -2.92 24.56 -13.34
N ALA A 409 -4.22 24.53 -13.17
CA ALA A 409 -5.19 23.82 -14.01
C ALA A 409 -5.14 24.19 -15.51
N ASP A 410 -4.33 25.18 -15.87
CA ASP A 410 -4.15 25.71 -17.23
C ASP A 410 -3.13 24.92 -18.08
N ASP A 411 -2.34 23.99 -17.49
CA ASP A 411 -1.31 23.21 -18.19
C ASP A 411 -1.73 21.78 -18.57
N ALA A 412 -2.98 21.42 -18.34
CA ALA A 412 -3.50 20.13 -18.77
C ALA A 412 -3.63 20.12 -20.31
N PRO A 413 -3.13 19.08 -21.01
CA PRO A 413 -3.36 18.95 -22.43
C PRO A 413 -4.87 18.93 -22.68
N PRO A 414 -5.35 19.50 -23.80
CA PRO A 414 -6.77 19.46 -24.12
C PRO A 414 -7.27 18.04 -24.12
N PRO A 415 -8.49 17.79 -23.61
CA PRO A 415 -9.05 16.44 -23.60
C PRO A 415 -9.05 15.87 -25.02
N PRO A 416 -8.80 14.56 -25.19
CA PRO A 416 -8.79 13.93 -26.49
C PRO A 416 -10.13 14.14 -27.19
N ALA A 417 -10.09 14.45 -28.47
CA ALA A 417 -11.27 14.58 -29.30
C ALA A 417 -11.85 13.16 -29.53
N GLY A 418 -12.87 12.77 -28.80
CA GLY A 418 -13.58 11.50 -28.94
C GLY A 418 -13.96 10.87 -27.59
N PRO A 419 -14.76 9.82 -27.60
CA PRO A 419 -15.10 9.10 -26.38
C PRO A 419 -13.81 8.48 -25.80
N VAL A 420 -13.53 8.82 -24.55
CA VAL A 420 -12.40 8.30 -23.82
C VAL A 420 -12.82 7.02 -23.11
N ASP A 421 -11.96 5.99 -23.16
CA ASP A 421 -12.22 4.73 -22.45
C ASP A 421 -12.36 4.98 -20.94
N GLU A 422 -13.37 4.37 -20.34
CA GLU A 422 -13.57 4.43 -18.89
C GLU A 422 -12.55 3.61 -18.09
N TRP A 423 -11.81 2.71 -18.77
CA TRP A 423 -10.89 1.77 -18.16
C TRP A 423 -9.48 1.88 -18.69
N ASP A 424 -8.50 1.74 -17.81
CA ASP A 424 -7.12 1.58 -18.21
C ASP A 424 -6.90 0.21 -18.83
N ARG A 425 -6.22 0.15 -19.98
CA ARG A 425 -6.06 -1.07 -20.77
C ARG A 425 -4.60 -1.51 -20.83
N TYR A 426 -4.40 -2.83 -20.98
CA TYR A 426 -3.10 -3.39 -21.30
C TYR A 426 -3.05 -3.83 -22.74
N TYR A 427 -1.90 -3.59 -23.34
CA TYR A 427 -1.59 -3.94 -24.74
C TYR A 427 -0.32 -4.73 -24.81
N SER A 428 -0.13 -5.47 -25.89
CA SER A 428 1.14 -6.08 -26.26
C SER A 428 1.59 -5.58 -27.62
N LEU A 429 2.91 -5.46 -27.80
CA LEU A 429 3.57 -5.07 -29.02
C LEU A 429 4.58 -6.15 -29.40
N ASN A 430 4.46 -6.74 -30.58
CA ASN A 430 5.42 -7.71 -31.09
C ASN A 430 6.68 -6.99 -31.61
N LEU A 431 7.85 -7.30 -31.08
CA LEU A 431 9.14 -6.70 -31.45
C LEU A 431 9.80 -7.33 -32.69
N SER A 432 9.28 -8.45 -33.18
CA SER A 432 9.84 -9.18 -34.30
C SER A 432 9.44 -8.59 -35.65
N SER A 433 8.42 -7.72 -35.71
CA SER A 433 7.92 -7.10 -36.92
C SER A 433 8.08 -5.58 -36.88
N ALA A 434 8.59 -4.97 -37.90
CA ALA A 434 8.73 -3.54 -38.05
C ALA A 434 7.36 -2.81 -38.20
N ASP A 435 6.34 -3.54 -38.67
CA ASP A 435 4.98 -3.00 -38.88
C ASP A 435 4.03 -3.37 -37.75
N SER A 436 4.58 -3.77 -36.60
CA SER A 436 3.78 -4.17 -35.45
C SER A 436 2.94 -3.02 -34.92
N ARG A 437 1.70 -3.34 -34.57
CA ARG A 437 0.81 -2.44 -33.85
C ARG A 437 0.45 -3.04 -32.49
N PRO A 438 0.25 -2.21 -31.47
CA PRO A 438 -0.21 -2.68 -30.18
C PRO A 438 -1.54 -3.44 -30.31
N VAL A 439 -1.60 -4.62 -29.72
CA VAL A 439 -2.81 -5.46 -29.64
C VAL A 439 -3.40 -5.34 -28.24
N LEU A 440 -4.69 -5.02 -28.16
CA LEU A 440 -5.41 -4.93 -26.89
C LEU A 440 -5.51 -6.32 -26.25
N LEU A 441 -5.00 -6.46 -25.01
CA LEU A 441 -5.07 -7.68 -24.22
C LEU A 441 -6.27 -7.71 -23.28
N THR A 442 -6.58 -6.59 -22.61
CA THR A 442 -7.64 -6.53 -21.61
C THR A 442 -8.92 -5.97 -22.22
N THR A 443 -9.67 -6.82 -22.92
CA THR A 443 -10.88 -6.45 -23.66
C THR A 443 -12.11 -6.30 -22.78
N THR A 444 -12.12 -6.87 -21.57
CA THR A 444 -13.22 -6.79 -20.62
C THR A 444 -13.10 -5.52 -19.79
N ASP A 445 -14.24 -4.84 -19.57
CA ASP A 445 -14.32 -3.66 -18.71
C ASP A 445 -14.00 -3.99 -17.26
N GLY A 446 -13.09 -3.23 -16.69
CA GLY A 446 -12.66 -3.40 -15.30
C GLY A 446 -11.35 -2.66 -15.00
N LEU A 447 -11.20 -2.29 -13.74
CA LEU A 447 -10.00 -1.65 -13.22
C LEU A 447 -8.83 -2.65 -13.19
N ILE A 448 -7.66 -2.23 -13.64
CA ILE A 448 -6.37 -2.87 -13.36
C ILE A 448 -5.53 -1.83 -12.60
N GLU A 449 -5.26 -2.07 -11.32
CA GLU A 449 -4.94 -0.98 -10.40
C GLU A 449 -3.47 -0.52 -10.46
N ASP A 450 -2.50 -1.43 -10.37
CA ASP A 450 -1.08 -1.09 -10.28
C ASP A 450 -0.15 -2.23 -10.75
N GLN A 451 1.17 -2.04 -10.55
CA GLN A 451 2.19 -3.01 -10.97
C GLN A 451 2.11 -4.35 -10.24
N ALA A 452 1.71 -4.35 -8.95
CA ALA A 452 1.54 -5.57 -8.18
C ALA A 452 0.29 -6.36 -8.60
N SER A 453 -0.57 -5.72 -9.39
CA SER A 453 -1.78 -6.33 -9.95
C SER A 453 -1.54 -7.16 -11.20
N VAL A 454 -0.31 -7.18 -11.75
CA VAL A 454 -0.02 -7.86 -13.02
C VAL A 454 1.29 -8.64 -12.98
N GLU A 455 1.34 -9.78 -13.67
CA GLU A 455 2.56 -10.58 -13.79
C GLU A 455 2.57 -11.38 -15.10
N ILE A 456 3.78 -11.73 -15.59
CA ILE A 456 4.00 -12.60 -16.73
C ILE A 456 4.36 -14.00 -16.21
N SER A 457 3.83 -15.05 -16.86
CA SER A 457 4.20 -16.43 -16.56
C SER A 457 5.70 -16.68 -16.76
N ALA A 458 6.25 -17.68 -16.08
CA ALA A 458 7.68 -18.03 -16.17
C ALA A 458 8.11 -18.44 -17.60
N ASP A 459 7.20 -18.98 -18.42
CA ASP A 459 7.41 -19.30 -19.83
C ASP A 459 7.20 -18.12 -20.79
N GLU A 460 6.90 -16.92 -20.22
CA GLU A 460 6.72 -15.65 -20.94
C GLU A 460 5.54 -15.64 -21.93
N LYS A 461 4.54 -16.54 -21.77
CA LYS A 461 3.44 -16.68 -22.73
C LYS A 461 2.12 -16.13 -22.24
N THR A 462 1.91 -16.02 -20.92
CA THR A 462 0.65 -15.62 -20.31
C THR A 462 0.81 -14.36 -19.47
N PHE A 463 -0.06 -13.40 -19.70
CA PHE A 463 -0.23 -12.21 -18.89
C PHE A 463 -1.35 -12.45 -17.89
N TYR A 464 -1.03 -12.40 -16.59
CA TYR A 464 -1.97 -12.44 -15.48
C TYR A 464 -2.22 -11.05 -14.96
N TYR A 465 -3.47 -10.72 -14.64
CA TYR A 465 -3.82 -9.43 -14.09
C TYR A 465 -4.98 -9.52 -13.10
N CYS A 466 -4.98 -8.64 -12.11
CA CYS A 466 -6.04 -8.48 -11.12
C CYS A 466 -7.02 -7.39 -11.60
N THR A 467 -8.31 -7.70 -11.61
CA THR A 467 -9.34 -6.76 -12.06
C THR A 467 -10.64 -6.94 -11.30
N ASN A 468 -11.52 -5.94 -11.36
CA ASN A 468 -12.90 -6.00 -10.90
C ASN A 468 -13.90 -6.28 -12.04
N ALA A 469 -13.42 -6.74 -13.19
CA ALA A 469 -14.27 -7.14 -14.30
C ALA A 469 -15.26 -8.24 -13.87
N GLY A 470 -16.54 -8.06 -14.16
CA GLY A 470 -17.60 -8.97 -13.78
C GLY A 470 -18.10 -8.88 -12.33
N ASP A 471 -17.32 -8.32 -11.39
CA ASP A 471 -17.76 -7.99 -10.03
C ASP A 471 -17.05 -6.72 -9.55
N ILE A 472 -17.73 -5.60 -9.71
CA ILE A 472 -17.14 -4.27 -9.48
C ILE A 472 -16.71 -4.04 -8.03
N GLU A 473 -17.29 -4.78 -7.08
CA GLU A 473 -17.04 -4.65 -5.64
C GLU A 473 -15.94 -5.59 -5.12
N ARG A 474 -15.33 -6.39 -6.00
CA ARG A 474 -14.28 -7.36 -5.65
C ARG A 474 -13.08 -7.30 -6.60
N ARG A 475 -12.16 -8.20 -6.40
CA ARG A 475 -10.98 -8.38 -7.26
C ARG A 475 -10.80 -9.85 -7.58
N HIS A 476 -10.57 -10.15 -8.85
CA HIS A 476 -10.27 -11.49 -9.32
C HIS A 476 -9.07 -11.48 -10.27
N ILE A 477 -8.38 -12.60 -10.34
CA ILE A 477 -7.29 -12.78 -11.28
C ILE A 477 -7.86 -13.28 -12.61
N TRP A 478 -7.41 -12.64 -13.67
CA TRP A 478 -7.68 -13.00 -15.06
C TRP A 478 -6.37 -13.28 -15.78
N ALA A 479 -6.45 -14.00 -16.88
CA ALA A 479 -5.31 -14.37 -17.71
C ALA A 479 -5.64 -14.21 -19.20
N VAL A 480 -4.59 -13.87 -19.98
CA VAL A 480 -4.66 -13.77 -21.43
C VAL A 480 -3.29 -14.09 -22.05
N PRO A 481 -3.19 -14.75 -23.23
CA PRO A 481 -1.92 -14.92 -23.92
C PRO A 481 -1.28 -13.56 -24.27
N VAL A 482 0.03 -13.42 -24.09
CA VAL A 482 0.75 -12.16 -24.41
C VAL A 482 0.70 -11.80 -25.90
N SER A 483 0.53 -12.77 -26.79
CA SER A 483 0.45 -12.53 -28.23
C SER A 483 -0.88 -11.95 -28.68
N SER A 484 -1.97 -12.46 -28.18
CA SER A 484 -3.38 -12.03 -28.33
C SER A 484 -4.30 -13.16 -27.85
N GLY A 485 -5.56 -12.85 -27.59
CA GLY A 485 -6.54 -13.89 -27.26
C GLY A 485 -7.71 -13.32 -26.47
N THR A 486 -8.61 -14.20 -26.04
CA THR A 486 -9.73 -13.85 -25.18
C THR A 486 -9.30 -13.98 -23.72
N PRO A 487 -9.41 -12.91 -22.92
CA PRO A 487 -9.19 -12.98 -21.49
C PRO A 487 -10.16 -13.97 -20.83
N HIS A 488 -9.68 -14.70 -19.83
CA HIS A 488 -10.52 -15.57 -19.03
C HIS A 488 -10.23 -15.41 -17.53
N GLN A 489 -11.26 -15.60 -16.73
CA GLN A 489 -11.16 -15.50 -15.28
C GLN A 489 -10.48 -16.74 -14.69
N VAL A 490 -9.55 -16.55 -13.75
CA VAL A 490 -8.78 -17.61 -13.09
C VAL A 490 -9.28 -17.87 -11.68
N THR A 491 -9.62 -16.80 -10.91
CA THR A 491 -10.17 -16.93 -9.56
C THR A 491 -11.62 -16.47 -9.51
N PHE A 492 -12.44 -17.09 -8.65
CA PHE A 492 -13.89 -16.95 -8.68
C PHE A 492 -14.50 -16.79 -7.27
N GLY A 493 -15.79 -16.45 -7.21
CA GLY A 493 -16.59 -16.43 -6.00
C GLY A 493 -16.64 -15.08 -5.31
N LYS A 494 -16.92 -15.07 -3.99
CA LYS A 494 -17.00 -13.85 -3.17
C LYS A 494 -15.64 -13.43 -2.59
N GLY A 495 -14.54 -13.95 -3.11
CA GLY A 495 -13.18 -13.62 -2.69
C GLY A 495 -12.67 -12.29 -3.25
N ILE A 496 -11.57 -11.85 -2.69
CA ILE A 496 -10.75 -10.74 -3.15
C ILE A 496 -9.35 -11.30 -3.37
N ASP A 497 -8.99 -11.56 -4.62
CA ASP A 497 -7.72 -12.18 -4.99
C ASP A 497 -6.86 -11.17 -5.74
N THR A 498 -5.65 -10.93 -5.24
CA THR A 498 -4.72 -9.93 -5.76
C THR A 498 -3.31 -10.50 -5.89
N GLN A 499 -2.39 -9.75 -6.47
CA GLN A 499 -0.97 -10.12 -6.65
C GLN A 499 -0.80 -11.49 -7.31
N PRO A 500 -1.22 -11.66 -8.57
CA PRO A 500 -1.02 -12.91 -9.29
C PRO A 500 0.48 -13.23 -9.35
N THR A 501 0.85 -14.41 -8.85
CA THR A 501 2.24 -14.86 -8.79
C THR A 501 2.32 -16.28 -9.36
N PRO A 502 2.46 -16.42 -10.69
CA PRO A 502 2.57 -17.72 -11.33
C PRO A 502 3.89 -18.40 -10.94
N LEU A 503 3.82 -19.71 -10.67
CA LEU A 503 4.98 -20.50 -10.31
C LEU A 503 5.71 -21.03 -11.55
N ALA A 504 6.97 -21.45 -11.38
CA ALA A 504 7.87 -21.88 -12.45
C ALA A 504 7.31 -23.01 -13.31
N SER A 505 6.59 -23.97 -12.73
CA SER A 505 5.98 -25.09 -13.48
C SER A 505 4.81 -24.67 -14.38
N GLY A 506 4.25 -23.47 -14.19
CA GLY A 506 3.03 -23.04 -14.87
C GLY A 506 1.74 -23.72 -14.41
N ASN A 507 1.80 -24.62 -13.41
CA ASN A 507 0.65 -25.40 -12.95
C ASN A 507 -0.03 -24.80 -11.71
N THR A 508 0.56 -23.78 -11.11
CA THR A 508 0.10 -23.19 -9.85
C THR A 508 0.25 -21.68 -9.90
N LEU A 509 -0.76 -20.98 -9.39
CA LEU A 509 -0.75 -19.55 -9.15
C LEU A 509 -0.81 -19.29 -7.66
N ALA A 510 0.08 -18.47 -7.11
CA ALA A 510 -0.08 -17.92 -5.78
C ALA A 510 -0.76 -16.55 -5.84
N THR A 511 -1.54 -16.21 -4.80
CA THR A 511 -2.26 -14.94 -4.68
C THR A 511 -2.34 -14.51 -3.23
N LEU A 512 -2.53 -13.21 -3.01
CA LEU A 512 -3.07 -12.72 -1.75
C LEU A 512 -4.60 -12.77 -1.85
N SER A 513 -5.23 -13.54 -0.96
CA SER A 513 -6.67 -13.85 -0.99
C SER A 513 -7.34 -13.43 0.30
N ALA A 514 -8.51 -12.81 0.20
CA ALA A 514 -9.37 -12.45 1.32
C ALA A 514 -10.85 -12.68 0.98
N ASP A 515 -11.73 -12.51 1.96
CA ASP A 515 -13.18 -12.38 1.75
C ASP A 515 -13.80 -11.54 2.88
N TRP A 516 -15.12 -11.53 3.02
CA TRP A 516 -15.80 -10.69 3.99
C TRP A 516 -15.51 -11.06 5.46
N ARG A 517 -15.06 -12.29 5.75
CA ARG A 517 -14.70 -12.74 7.11
C ARG A 517 -13.31 -13.37 7.21
N MET A 518 -12.67 -13.60 6.08
CA MET A 518 -11.30 -14.12 6.05
C MET A 518 -10.33 -12.97 5.76
N PRO A 519 -9.49 -12.58 6.72
CA PRO A 519 -8.41 -11.62 6.50
C PRO A 519 -7.44 -12.09 5.43
N GLN A 520 -6.70 -11.13 4.86
CA GLN A 520 -5.71 -11.39 3.81
C GLN A 520 -4.81 -12.56 4.16
N SER A 521 -4.69 -13.48 3.23
CA SER A 521 -4.02 -14.76 3.34
C SER A 521 -3.25 -15.05 2.08
N LEU A 522 -2.16 -15.80 2.17
CA LEU A 522 -1.49 -16.34 1.01
C LEU A 522 -2.18 -17.63 0.60
N ALA A 523 -2.64 -17.70 -0.62
CA ALA A 523 -3.30 -18.86 -1.21
C ALA A 523 -2.56 -19.36 -2.44
N VAL A 524 -2.72 -20.65 -2.77
CA VAL A 524 -2.28 -21.24 -4.04
C VAL A 524 -3.47 -21.89 -4.75
N TRP A 525 -3.51 -21.71 -6.08
CA TRP A 525 -4.55 -22.16 -6.97
C TRP A 525 -3.95 -23.12 -7.99
N PRO A 526 -4.52 -24.31 -8.21
CA PRO A 526 -4.12 -25.16 -9.32
C PRO A 526 -4.64 -24.58 -10.65
N LEU A 527 -3.78 -24.44 -11.65
CA LEU A 527 -4.13 -23.90 -12.97
C LEU A 527 -4.59 -24.98 -13.96
N ALA A 528 -4.36 -26.25 -13.65
CA ALA A 528 -4.63 -27.37 -14.58
C ALA A 528 -6.11 -27.81 -14.65
N THR A 529 -6.98 -27.32 -13.79
CA THR A 529 -8.42 -27.65 -13.77
C THR A 529 -9.23 -26.38 -13.94
N SER A 530 -9.96 -26.28 -15.05
CA SER A 530 -10.92 -25.20 -15.28
C SER A 530 -11.91 -25.09 -14.13
N ALA A 531 -12.06 -23.89 -13.55
CA ALA A 531 -13.05 -23.52 -12.57
C ALA A 531 -13.00 -24.26 -11.20
N SER A 532 -11.82 -24.65 -10.73
CA SER A 532 -11.69 -25.12 -9.36
C SER A 532 -11.79 -23.96 -8.38
N LEU A 533 -12.79 -23.98 -7.49
CA LEU A 533 -12.88 -23.09 -6.33
C LEU A 533 -11.91 -23.51 -5.19
N ASP A 534 -11.09 -24.52 -5.42
CA ASP A 534 -10.26 -25.19 -4.41
C ASP A 534 -8.92 -24.49 -4.22
N ARG A 535 -8.96 -23.27 -3.71
CA ARG A 535 -7.74 -22.63 -3.22
C ARG A 535 -7.25 -23.31 -1.94
N LYS A 536 -5.95 -23.50 -1.85
CA LYS A 536 -5.28 -23.91 -0.60
C LYS A 536 -4.72 -22.69 0.10
N ILE A 537 -5.17 -22.40 1.32
CA ILE A 537 -4.56 -21.37 2.15
C ILE A 537 -3.21 -21.87 2.68
N VAL A 538 -2.17 -21.15 2.35
CA VAL A 538 -0.79 -21.43 2.76
C VAL A 538 -0.47 -20.69 4.07
N PHE A 539 -0.87 -19.43 4.19
CA PHE A 539 -0.56 -18.59 5.34
C PHE A 539 -1.67 -17.56 5.61
N PRO A 540 -2.00 -17.27 6.89
CA PRO A 540 -1.52 -17.96 8.09
C PRO A 540 -2.14 -19.36 8.22
N ALA A 541 -1.41 -20.29 8.84
CA ALA A 541 -1.89 -21.64 9.07
C ALA A 541 -3.01 -21.72 10.12
N SER A 542 -3.12 -20.72 11.00
CA SER A 542 -4.11 -20.64 12.06
C SER A 542 -4.44 -19.19 12.39
N ARG A 543 -5.68 -18.93 12.78
CA ARG A 543 -6.18 -17.62 13.25
C ARG A 543 -6.79 -17.77 14.63
N LYS A 544 -6.02 -18.33 15.56
CA LYS A 544 -6.48 -18.55 16.93
C LYS A 544 -6.94 -17.24 17.59
N GLY A 545 -8.15 -17.25 18.15
CA GLY A 545 -8.71 -16.07 18.82
C GLY A 545 -9.34 -15.02 17.91
N PHE A 546 -9.22 -15.19 16.59
CA PHE A 546 -9.88 -14.31 15.64
C PHE A 546 -11.41 -14.54 15.67
N PRO A 547 -12.23 -13.47 15.80
CA PRO A 547 -13.65 -13.58 16.11
C PRO A 547 -14.50 -13.79 14.85
N LEU A 548 -14.32 -14.91 14.14
CA LEU A 548 -15.06 -15.23 12.92
C LEU A 548 -16.57 -15.07 13.06
N ASP A 549 -17.12 -15.53 14.19
CA ASP A 549 -18.56 -15.50 14.44
C ASP A 549 -19.11 -14.10 14.76
N ALA A 550 -18.24 -13.14 15.05
CA ALA A 550 -18.64 -11.75 15.25
C ALA A 550 -18.74 -10.95 13.94
N HIS A 551 -18.18 -11.46 12.83
CA HIS A 551 -18.24 -10.80 11.53
C HIS A 551 -19.64 -10.78 10.94
N VAL A 552 -19.95 -9.71 10.24
CA VAL A 552 -21.17 -9.55 9.45
C VAL A 552 -20.83 -9.42 7.97
N GLU A 553 -21.60 -10.02 7.08
CA GLU A 553 -21.42 -9.84 5.64
C GLU A 553 -21.89 -8.44 5.27
N PRO A 554 -21.03 -7.57 4.69
CA PRO A 554 -21.43 -6.22 4.33
C PRO A 554 -22.38 -6.24 3.13
N GLN A 555 -23.38 -5.36 3.16
CA GLN A 555 -24.37 -5.20 2.11
C GLN A 555 -23.96 -4.02 1.21
N LEU A 556 -24.04 -4.20 -0.10
CA LEU A 556 -23.91 -3.11 -1.05
C LEU A 556 -25.18 -2.21 -0.96
N ILE A 557 -24.96 -0.93 -0.73
CA ILE A 557 -26.00 0.10 -0.73
C ILE A 557 -25.63 1.20 -1.72
N LEU A 558 -26.54 1.52 -2.61
CA LEU A 558 -26.39 2.63 -3.54
C LEU A 558 -27.10 3.86 -2.97
N THR A 559 -26.39 4.98 -2.89
CA THR A 559 -26.95 6.29 -2.55
C THR A 559 -26.74 7.25 -3.70
N LYS A 560 -27.50 8.33 -3.76
CA LYS A 560 -27.34 9.36 -4.78
C LYS A 560 -26.93 10.68 -4.12
N ALA A 561 -25.85 11.25 -4.61
CA ALA A 561 -25.46 12.61 -4.28
C ALA A 561 -26.45 13.65 -4.83
N ALA A 562 -26.35 14.88 -4.37
CA ALA A 562 -27.29 15.96 -4.78
C ALA A 562 -27.27 16.23 -6.29
N ASP A 563 -26.17 16.00 -6.96
CA ASP A 563 -25.98 16.12 -8.41
C ASP A 563 -26.42 14.87 -9.21
N GLY A 564 -26.93 13.84 -8.50
CA GLY A 564 -27.43 12.61 -9.10
C GLY A 564 -26.37 11.51 -9.26
N MET A 565 -25.10 11.74 -8.92
CA MET A 565 -24.06 10.71 -8.97
C MET A 565 -24.41 9.55 -8.04
N GLU A 566 -24.33 8.34 -8.55
CA GLU A 566 -24.53 7.11 -7.78
C GLU A 566 -23.28 6.73 -7.02
N ILE A 567 -23.42 6.47 -5.73
CA ILE A 567 -22.33 6.23 -4.79
C ILE A 567 -22.49 4.85 -4.18
N HIS A 568 -21.47 4.03 -4.30
CA HIS A 568 -21.41 2.67 -3.76
C HIS A 568 -20.97 2.69 -2.31
N ASN A 569 -21.73 2.06 -1.44
CA ASN A 569 -21.47 2.01 -0.01
C ASN A 569 -21.55 0.59 0.51
N GLN A 570 -20.81 0.31 1.60
CA GLN A 570 -20.85 -0.96 2.31
C GLN A 570 -21.55 -0.76 3.66
N LEU A 571 -22.64 -1.44 3.89
CA LEU A 571 -23.41 -1.37 5.13
C LEU A 571 -23.13 -2.61 5.98
N PHE A 572 -22.66 -2.38 7.20
CA PHE A 572 -22.44 -3.41 8.21
C PHE A 572 -23.54 -3.28 9.28
N LEU A 573 -24.37 -4.29 9.42
CA LEU A 573 -25.45 -4.30 10.38
C LEU A 573 -25.10 -5.19 11.59
N PRO A 574 -25.26 -4.70 12.83
CA PRO A 574 -25.16 -5.54 14.02
C PRO A 574 -26.10 -6.74 13.94
N LYS A 575 -25.67 -7.89 14.42
CA LYS A 575 -26.45 -9.14 14.41
C LYS A 575 -27.65 -9.12 15.38
N ASP A 576 -27.59 -8.26 16.38
CA ASP A 576 -28.47 -8.23 17.55
C ASP A 576 -29.45 -7.07 17.60
N ILE A 577 -29.72 -6.41 16.45
CA ILE A 577 -30.71 -5.35 16.38
C ILE A 577 -32.10 -5.96 16.51
N GLY A 578 -32.79 -5.61 17.64
CA GLY A 578 -34.17 -6.02 17.85
C GLY A 578 -35.18 -5.22 17.00
N PRO A 579 -36.40 -5.74 16.81
CA PRO A 579 -37.45 -5.00 16.11
C PRO A 579 -37.76 -3.67 16.79
N GLY A 580 -37.69 -2.57 16.01
CA GLY A 580 -37.95 -1.20 16.48
C GLY A 580 -36.80 -0.58 17.30
N GLU A 581 -35.70 -1.28 17.49
CA GLU A 581 -34.52 -0.74 18.14
C GLU A 581 -33.76 0.21 17.19
N ARG A 582 -33.28 1.33 17.74
CA ARG A 582 -32.44 2.30 17.01
C ARG A 582 -31.04 2.34 17.61
N ARG A 583 -30.05 2.13 16.78
CA ARG A 583 -28.63 2.12 17.14
C ARG A 583 -27.89 3.36 16.70
N PRO A 584 -26.81 3.77 17.37
CA PRO A 584 -25.91 4.78 16.80
C PRO A 584 -25.29 4.27 15.51
N ALA A 585 -24.95 5.18 14.60
CA ALA A 585 -24.32 4.86 13.36
C ALA A 585 -22.94 5.53 13.20
N ILE A 586 -22.07 4.91 12.41
CA ILE A 586 -20.73 5.41 12.08
C ILE A 586 -20.56 5.41 10.57
N VAL A 587 -20.17 6.53 10.01
CA VAL A 587 -19.67 6.63 8.63
C VAL A 587 -18.16 6.41 8.65
N PHE A 588 -17.67 5.53 7.78
CA PHE A 588 -16.25 5.40 7.46
C PHE A 588 -15.98 5.96 6.07
N VAL A 589 -14.93 6.77 5.95
CA VAL A 589 -14.45 7.34 4.67
C VAL A 589 -12.96 7.05 4.50
N HIS A 590 -12.63 6.46 3.35
CA HIS A 590 -11.24 6.08 3.07
C HIS A 590 -10.36 7.28 2.73
N GLY A 591 -9.05 7.10 2.79
CA GLY A 591 -8.04 8.06 2.32
C GLY A 591 -7.74 7.89 0.83
N GLY A 592 -6.79 8.65 0.37
CA GLY A 592 -6.29 8.53 -1.00
C GLY A 592 -6.37 9.83 -1.80
N PRO A 593 -7.40 10.20 -2.57
CA PRO A 593 -8.74 9.58 -2.69
C PRO A 593 -8.85 8.36 -3.62
N ALA A 594 -7.88 8.13 -4.50
CA ALA A 594 -7.92 7.06 -5.50
C ALA A 594 -7.85 5.65 -4.86
N ARG A 595 -8.91 5.26 -4.16
CA ARG A 595 -9.11 3.97 -3.48
C ARG A 595 -10.53 3.49 -3.70
N GLN A 596 -10.75 2.19 -3.44
CA GLN A 596 -12.08 1.57 -3.39
C GLN A 596 -12.12 0.61 -2.21
N MET A 597 -13.06 0.79 -1.30
CA MET A 597 -13.36 -0.22 -0.28
C MET A 597 -14.15 -1.36 -0.90
N LEU A 598 -13.78 -2.59 -0.58
CA LEU A 598 -14.31 -3.80 -1.18
C LEU A 598 -15.26 -4.52 -0.23
N LEU A 599 -16.15 -5.37 -0.75
CA LEU A 599 -17.06 -6.19 0.07
C LEU A 599 -16.32 -7.33 0.80
N GLY A 600 -15.21 -6.98 1.45
CA GLY A 600 -14.35 -7.86 2.21
C GLY A 600 -13.08 -7.17 2.67
N TYR A 601 -12.18 -7.93 3.29
CA TYR A 601 -10.89 -7.44 3.75
C TYR A 601 -10.05 -6.92 2.58
N HIS A 602 -9.59 -5.67 2.70
CA HIS A 602 -8.83 -4.98 1.67
C HIS A 602 -7.38 -5.50 1.60
N TYR A 603 -6.77 -5.44 0.42
CA TYR A 603 -5.39 -5.89 0.19
C TYR A 603 -4.32 -4.89 0.68
N MET A 604 -4.64 -3.61 0.88
CA MET A 604 -3.75 -2.63 1.48
C MET A 604 -3.85 -2.69 3.01
N GLN A 605 -2.71 -2.66 3.70
CA GLN A 605 -2.61 -2.92 5.14
C GLN A 605 -3.51 -2.03 6.00
N PHE A 606 -3.50 -0.69 5.79
CA PHE A 606 -4.36 0.18 6.57
C PHE A 606 -5.85 -0.10 6.34
N TYR A 607 -6.27 -0.28 5.09
CA TYR A 607 -7.69 -0.53 4.78
C TYR A 607 -8.13 -1.95 5.13
N HIS A 608 -7.20 -2.88 5.20
CA HIS A 608 -7.41 -4.18 5.85
C HIS A 608 -7.81 -4.00 7.31
N TRP A 609 -7.08 -3.18 8.05
CA TRP A 609 -7.43 -2.85 9.44
C TRP A 609 -8.72 -2.05 9.53
N ALA A 610 -8.91 -1.05 8.68
CA ALA A 610 -10.14 -0.26 8.65
C ALA A 610 -11.39 -1.13 8.45
N TYR A 611 -11.30 -2.14 7.58
CA TYR A 611 -12.36 -3.12 7.44
C TYR A 611 -12.58 -3.93 8.73
N GLY A 612 -11.52 -4.42 9.36
CA GLY A 612 -11.58 -5.09 10.67
C GLY A 612 -12.16 -4.20 11.78
N ILE A 613 -11.83 -2.91 11.79
CA ILE A 613 -12.39 -1.90 12.71
C ILE A 613 -13.89 -1.72 12.44
N ASN A 614 -14.32 -1.64 11.19
CA ASN A 614 -15.74 -1.53 10.84
C ASN A 614 -16.52 -2.78 11.26
N GLN A 615 -15.94 -3.98 11.12
CA GLN A 615 -16.50 -5.23 11.64
C GLN A 615 -16.58 -5.21 13.17
N TRP A 616 -15.52 -4.75 13.84
CA TRP A 616 -15.52 -4.59 15.29
C TRP A 616 -16.61 -3.60 15.75
N LEU A 617 -16.73 -2.43 15.14
CA LEU A 617 -17.77 -1.44 15.46
C LEU A 617 -19.17 -2.04 15.29
N ALA A 618 -19.41 -2.81 14.21
CA ALA A 618 -20.67 -3.51 14.02
C ALA A 618 -20.92 -4.53 15.15
N SER A 619 -19.88 -5.25 15.59
CA SER A 619 -19.99 -6.18 16.73
C SER A 619 -20.25 -5.49 18.07
N GLN A 620 -19.92 -4.18 18.18
CA GLN A 620 -20.24 -3.33 19.34
C GLN A 620 -21.64 -2.73 19.25
N GLY A 621 -22.41 -3.01 18.21
CA GLY A 621 -23.78 -2.56 18.03
C GLY A 621 -23.94 -1.27 17.22
N TYR A 622 -22.91 -0.75 16.58
CA TYR A 622 -23.03 0.38 15.64
C TYR A 622 -23.49 -0.09 14.26
N VAL A 623 -24.38 0.64 13.62
CA VAL A 623 -24.63 0.53 12.19
C VAL A 623 -23.49 1.25 11.48
N VAL A 624 -22.71 0.57 10.65
CA VAL A 624 -21.53 1.17 10.00
C VAL A 624 -21.77 1.29 8.49
N LEU A 625 -21.52 2.48 7.92
CA LEU A 625 -21.57 2.74 6.49
C LEU A 625 -20.19 3.18 5.98
N SER A 626 -19.55 2.35 5.19
CA SER A 626 -18.31 2.67 4.48
C SER A 626 -18.64 3.21 3.09
N ILE A 627 -18.15 4.41 2.76
CA ILE A 627 -18.53 5.14 1.55
C ILE A 627 -17.38 5.14 0.54
N ASN A 628 -17.65 4.70 -0.69
CA ASN A 628 -16.78 4.89 -1.84
C ASN A 628 -17.19 6.16 -2.57
N TYR A 629 -16.67 7.31 -2.16
CA TYR A 629 -16.96 8.61 -2.74
C TYR A 629 -16.26 8.80 -4.10
N ARG A 630 -16.78 9.73 -4.92
CA ARG A 630 -16.16 10.10 -6.22
C ARG A 630 -14.69 10.47 -6.06
N SER A 631 -13.92 10.54 -7.12
CA SER A 631 -12.45 10.56 -7.15
C SER A 631 -11.78 9.26 -6.67
N GLY A 632 -12.56 8.28 -6.16
CA GLY A 632 -12.13 6.91 -5.94
C GLY A 632 -11.94 6.13 -7.25
N ILE A 633 -11.48 4.89 -7.12
CA ILE A 633 -11.24 3.97 -8.26
C ILE A 633 -12.27 2.85 -8.27
N GLY A 634 -12.32 2.09 -9.36
CA GLY A 634 -13.16 0.88 -9.49
C GLY A 634 -14.47 1.11 -10.21
N TYR A 635 -14.91 2.34 -10.40
CA TYR A 635 -16.20 2.71 -10.99
C TYR A 635 -16.07 3.46 -12.32
N GLY A 636 -14.93 3.30 -13.00
CA GLY A 636 -14.62 3.95 -14.25
C GLY A 636 -13.92 5.30 -14.08
N ARG A 637 -13.47 5.84 -15.22
CA ARG A 637 -12.73 7.09 -15.26
C ARG A 637 -13.58 8.29 -14.91
N SER A 638 -14.82 8.37 -15.41
CA SER A 638 -15.75 9.47 -15.14
C SER A 638 -15.99 9.67 -13.65
N PHE A 639 -16.04 8.58 -12.88
CA PHE A 639 -16.11 8.63 -11.42
C PHE A 639 -14.78 9.08 -10.78
N ARG A 640 -13.65 8.54 -11.26
CA ARG A 640 -12.31 8.86 -10.76
C ARG A 640 -11.90 10.30 -11.03
N THR A 641 -12.27 10.87 -12.18
CA THR A 641 -11.91 12.22 -12.62
C THR A 641 -13.10 13.19 -12.58
N ALA A 642 -14.04 12.95 -11.68
CA ALA A 642 -15.21 13.80 -11.50
C ALA A 642 -14.79 15.26 -11.26
N ALA A 643 -15.59 16.20 -11.76
CA ALA A 643 -15.32 17.62 -11.64
C ALA A 643 -15.49 18.13 -10.20
N ASN A 644 -14.90 19.26 -9.92
CA ASN A 644 -15.04 20.00 -8.65
C ASN A 644 -14.61 19.21 -7.40
N THR A 645 -13.62 18.34 -7.54
CA THR A 645 -13.08 17.51 -6.45
C THR A 645 -11.96 18.24 -5.69
N GLY A 646 -11.71 17.82 -4.45
CA GLY A 646 -10.67 18.36 -3.59
C GLY A 646 -10.75 19.88 -3.41
N GLY A 647 -9.64 20.57 -3.57
CA GLY A 647 -9.55 22.02 -3.48
C GLY A 647 -10.31 22.80 -4.55
N SER A 648 -10.83 22.13 -5.58
CA SER A 648 -11.55 22.75 -6.69
C SER A 648 -13.09 22.80 -6.50
N GLY A 649 -13.62 22.33 -5.37
CA GLY A 649 -15.08 22.38 -5.16
C GLY A 649 -15.60 21.38 -4.12
N ASN A 650 -14.74 20.42 -3.68
CA ASN A 650 -15.07 19.49 -2.60
C ASN A 650 -16.33 18.63 -2.86
N ALA A 651 -16.50 18.18 -4.12
CA ALA A 651 -17.68 17.42 -4.54
C ALA A 651 -17.82 16.07 -3.79
N GLU A 652 -16.72 15.46 -3.37
CA GLU A 652 -16.68 14.22 -2.59
C GLU A 652 -17.43 14.34 -1.25
N TYR A 653 -17.44 15.53 -0.67
CA TYR A 653 -18.20 15.75 0.56
C TYR A 653 -19.72 15.60 0.36
N GLN A 654 -20.25 15.90 -0.84
CA GLN A 654 -21.66 15.70 -1.15
C GLN A 654 -22.04 14.22 -1.13
N ASP A 655 -21.10 13.34 -1.51
CA ASP A 655 -21.29 11.89 -1.46
C ASP A 655 -21.38 11.40 -0.01
N VAL A 656 -20.48 11.93 0.84
CA VAL A 656 -20.48 11.63 2.28
C VAL A 656 -21.75 12.14 2.96
N LEU A 657 -22.18 13.33 2.60
CA LEU A 657 -23.44 13.92 3.11
C LEU A 657 -24.67 13.09 2.70
N ALA A 658 -24.66 12.57 1.47
CA ALA A 658 -25.73 11.66 0.99
C ALA A 658 -25.79 10.37 1.81
N GLY A 659 -24.62 9.76 2.09
CA GLY A 659 -24.53 8.58 2.96
C GLY A 659 -24.99 8.86 4.40
N GLY A 660 -24.59 10.01 4.97
CA GLY A 660 -25.05 10.43 6.30
C GLY A 660 -26.57 10.63 6.37
N LYS A 661 -27.16 11.27 5.37
CA LYS A 661 -28.63 11.45 5.26
C LYS A 661 -29.33 10.10 5.08
N TYR A 662 -28.77 9.18 4.28
CA TYR A 662 -29.30 7.84 4.16
C TYR A 662 -29.40 7.15 5.53
N LEU A 663 -28.36 7.23 6.35
CA LEU A 663 -28.38 6.67 7.71
C LEU A 663 -29.50 7.27 8.58
N GLN A 664 -29.74 8.59 8.48
CA GLN A 664 -30.84 9.23 9.23
C GLN A 664 -32.22 8.73 8.83
N THR A 665 -32.42 8.27 7.60
CA THR A 665 -33.72 7.73 7.14
C THR A 665 -33.98 6.29 7.55
N ARG A 666 -32.96 5.59 8.04
CA ARG A 666 -33.10 4.18 8.39
C ARG A 666 -33.90 3.98 9.70
N PRO A 667 -34.80 3.01 9.74
CA PRO A 667 -35.59 2.75 10.94
C PRO A 667 -34.78 2.19 12.12
N ASP A 668 -33.64 1.55 11.84
CA ASP A 668 -32.73 0.94 12.81
C ASP A 668 -31.59 1.89 13.27
N VAL A 669 -31.56 3.13 12.80
CA VAL A 669 -30.57 4.14 13.16
C VAL A 669 -31.23 5.26 13.99
N ASP A 670 -30.55 5.67 15.06
CA ASP A 670 -30.89 6.91 15.78
C ASP A 670 -30.31 8.12 15.00
N PRO A 671 -31.15 8.98 14.40
CA PRO A 671 -30.70 10.08 13.56
C PRO A 671 -29.87 11.13 14.30
N ASN A 672 -29.92 11.14 15.64
CA ASN A 672 -29.17 12.04 16.50
C ASN A 672 -27.84 11.45 17.00
N ARG A 673 -27.46 10.25 16.56
CA ARG A 673 -26.26 9.55 17.01
C ARG A 673 -25.44 9.00 15.84
N VAL A 674 -25.14 9.86 14.88
CA VAL A 674 -24.30 9.53 13.71
C VAL A 674 -22.91 10.11 13.93
N GLY A 675 -21.88 9.27 13.90
CA GLY A 675 -20.47 9.66 13.92
C GLY A 675 -19.78 9.41 12.58
N ILE A 676 -18.52 9.83 12.47
CA ILE A 676 -17.70 9.67 11.28
C ILE A 676 -16.24 9.45 11.63
N TRP A 677 -15.53 8.64 10.86
CA TRP A 677 -14.08 8.50 10.99
C TRP A 677 -13.37 8.23 9.66
N GLY A 678 -12.09 8.64 9.58
CA GLY A 678 -11.25 8.37 8.42
C GLY A 678 -9.82 8.85 8.58
N LEU A 679 -8.92 8.35 7.71
CA LEU A 679 -7.51 8.70 7.65
C LEU A 679 -7.22 9.52 6.38
N SER A 680 -6.30 10.51 6.49
CA SER A 680 -5.78 11.23 5.32
C SER A 680 -6.89 12.00 4.60
N TYR A 681 -7.19 11.68 3.34
CA TYR A 681 -8.35 12.23 2.64
C TYR A 681 -9.67 11.90 3.37
N GLY A 682 -9.77 10.74 4.02
CA GLY A 682 -10.87 10.41 4.92
C GLY A 682 -10.93 11.32 6.15
N GLY A 683 -9.78 11.78 6.65
CA GLY A 683 -9.69 12.84 7.68
C GLY A 683 -10.21 14.19 7.18
N VAL A 684 -9.88 14.57 5.92
CA VAL A 684 -10.48 15.74 5.25
C VAL A 684 -12.01 15.67 5.30
N LEU A 685 -12.57 14.57 4.83
CA LEU A 685 -14.03 14.40 4.74
C LEU A 685 -14.68 14.31 6.12
N THR A 686 -13.99 13.72 7.10
CA THR A 686 -14.40 13.73 8.52
C THR A 686 -14.49 15.15 9.06
N SER A 687 -13.43 15.93 8.92
CA SER A 687 -13.40 17.32 9.40
C SER A 687 -14.39 18.22 8.65
N GLN A 688 -14.58 18.01 7.34
CA GLN A 688 -15.62 18.67 6.54
C GLN A 688 -17.02 18.37 7.08
N ALA A 689 -17.28 17.10 7.41
CA ALA A 689 -18.57 16.68 7.96
C ALA A 689 -18.87 17.37 9.30
N LEU A 690 -17.88 17.46 10.18
CA LEU A 690 -18.04 18.12 11.47
C LEU A 690 -18.17 19.65 11.34
N ALA A 691 -17.44 20.26 10.40
CA ALA A 691 -17.52 21.71 10.20
C ALA A 691 -18.80 22.16 9.49
N ARG A 692 -19.28 21.40 8.50
CA ARG A 692 -20.42 21.79 7.66
C ARG A 692 -21.78 21.28 8.16
N ASN A 693 -21.78 20.10 8.80
CA ASN A 693 -23.02 19.44 9.23
C ASN A 693 -22.89 18.83 10.63
N SER A 694 -22.51 19.65 11.63
CA SER A 694 -22.54 19.26 13.04
C SER A 694 -23.95 18.86 13.55
N ASP A 695 -24.98 19.28 12.84
CA ASP A 695 -26.37 18.89 13.09
C ASP A 695 -26.63 17.41 12.74
N LEU A 696 -25.89 16.86 11.79
CA LEU A 696 -25.96 15.45 11.39
C LEU A 696 -24.86 14.64 12.10
N PHE A 697 -23.59 15.01 11.93
CA PHE A 697 -22.43 14.28 12.47
C PHE A 697 -22.10 14.75 13.88
N LYS A 698 -22.39 13.90 14.87
CA LYS A 698 -22.35 14.27 16.31
C LYS A 698 -21.00 14.06 16.96
N ALA A 699 -20.11 13.31 16.36
CA ALA A 699 -18.73 13.10 16.79
C ALA A 699 -17.88 12.61 15.61
N GLY A 700 -16.59 12.93 15.61
CA GLY A 700 -15.68 12.45 14.57
C GLY A 700 -14.31 12.01 15.08
N VAL A 701 -13.66 11.10 14.33
CA VAL A 701 -12.27 10.72 14.56
C VAL A 701 -11.50 10.99 13.27
N ASP A 702 -10.65 11.99 13.33
CA ASP A 702 -9.87 12.51 12.20
C ASP A 702 -8.41 12.10 12.37
N LEU A 703 -7.95 11.22 11.50
CA LEU A 703 -6.59 10.72 11.49
C LEU A 703 -5.82 11.41 10.35
N ALA A 704 -4.88 12.29 10.70
CA ALA A 704 -3.96 12.95 9.77
C ALA A 704 -4.64 13.61 8.55
N GLY A 705 -5.75 14.33 8.77
CA GLY A 705 -6.51 15.02 7.71
C GLY A 705 -5.85 16.29 7.20
N VAL A 706 -6.15 16.68 5.96
CA VAL A 706 -5.85 18.01 5.42
C VAL A 706 -7.01 18.95 5.74
N HIS A 707 -6.73 20.13 6.30
CA HIS A 707 -7.77 21.07 6.73
C HIS A 707 -7.78 22.37 5.92
N LEU A 708 -6.69 22.65 5.21
CA LEU A 708 -6.55 23.76 4.26
C LEU A 708 -5.95 23.27 2.95
N TRP A 709 -6.66 23.44 1.85
CA TRP A 709 -6.17 23.21 0.51
C TRP A 709 -5.30 24.37 0.02
N GLY A 710 -4.06 24.09 -0.38
CA GLY A 710 -3.12 25.11 -0.86
C GLY A 710 -2.63 26.04 0.27
N SER A 711 -2.16 27.24 -0.09
CA SER A 711 -1.58 28.23 0.81
C SER A 711 -2.40 29.51 0.91
N SER A 712 -3.49 29.64 0.15
CA SER A 712 -4.33 30.82 0.15
C SER A 712 -5.24 30.87 1.36
N LEU A 713 -5.23 32.00 2.08
CA LEU A 713 -6.20 32.33 3.13
C LEU A 713 -7.28 33.31 2.65
N ASP A 714 -7.36 33.54 1.33
CA ASP A 714 -8.40 34.35 0.73
C ASP A 714 -9.76 33.63 0.86
N PRO A 715 -10.73 34.20 1.58
CA PRO A 715 -12.04 33.60 1.78
C PRO A 715 -12.83 33.42 0.47
N ASP A 716 -12.49 34.15 -0.58
CA ASP A 716 -13.13 34.07 -1.88
C ASP A 716 -12.54 32.99 -2.78
N ALA A 717 -11.33 32.54 -2.49
CA ALA A 717 -10.69 31.45 -3.24
C ALA A 717 -11.50 30.15 -3.13
N VAL A 718 -11.68 29.46 -4.26
CA VAL A 718 -12.37 28.16 -4.31
C VAL A 718 -11.69 27.15 -3.39
N SER A 719 -10.36 27.11 -3.36
CA SER A 719 -9.60 26.21 -2.49
C SER A 719 -9.85 26.44 -1.01
N PHE A 720 -9.98 27.71 -0.58
CA PHE A 720 -10.35 28.05 0.79
C PHE A 720 -11.79 27.59 1.11
N LYS A 721 -12.76 27.94 0.27
CA LYS A 721 -14.16 27.52 0.40
C LYS A 721 -14.32 26.01 0.42
N SER A 722 -13.47 25.28 -0.29
CA SER A 722 -13.43 23.81 -0.35
C SER A 722 -12.72 23.19 0.86
N SER A 723 -12.00 23.98 1.64
CA SER A 723 -11.29 23.53 2.83
C SER A 723 -12.22 23.39 4.05
N THR A 724 -11.81 22.58 5.00
CA THR A 724 -12.49 22.47 6.31
C THR A 724 -12.56 23.82 7.00
N ILE A 725 -11.46 24.58 6.99
CA ILE A 725 -11.39 25.90 7.62
C ILE A 725 -12.32 26.92 6.98
N GLY A 726 -12.72 26.75 5.73
CA GLY A 726 -13.72 27.58 5.06
C GLY A 726 -15.13 27.46 5.64
N ALA A 727 -15.39 26.45 6.47
CA ALA A 727 -16.66 26.22 7.16
C ALA A 727 -16.50 26.14 8.68
N ILE A 728 -15.37 26.59 9.22
CA ILE A 728 -14.99 26.36 10.61
C ILE A 728 -15.98 26.93 11.63
N ASP A 729 -16.68 28.01 11.30
CA ASP A 729 -17.68 28.65 12.19
C ASP A 729 -18.93 27.79 12.42
N GLY A 730 -19.19 26.82 11.55
CA GLY A 730 -20.25 25.83 11.70
C GLY A 730 -19.90 24.65 12.62
N TRP A 731 -18.63 24.49 12.98
CA TRP A 731 -18.15 23.34 13.73
C TRP A 731 -18.55 23.40 15.21
N LYS A 732 -19.33 22.42 15.67
CA LYS A 732 -19.80 22.28 17.06
C LYS A 732 -19.55 20.88 17.65
N SER A 733 -19.38 19.88 16.80
CA SER A 733 -19.26 18.49 17.20
C SER A 733 -17.87 18.17 17.74
N PRO A 734 -17.75 17.33 18.79
CA PRO A 734 -16.48 16.89 19.32
C PRO A 734 -15.67 16.09 18.29
N VAL A 735 -14.34 16.21 18.36
CA VAL A 735 -13.41 15.49 17.50
C VAL A 735 -12.24 14.89 18.27
N LEU A 736 -11.84 13.66 17.88
CA LEU A 736 -10.56 13.06 18.24
C LEU A 736 -9.61 13.22 17.05
N LEU A 737 -8.52 13.97 17.27
CA LEU A 737 -7.46 14.20 16.28
C LEU A 737 -6.27 13.30 16.59
N VAL A 738 -5.70 12.65 15.56
CA VAL A 738 -4.50 11.81 15.70
C VAL A 738 -3.54 12.09 14.56
N HIS A 739 -2.26 12.39 14.86
CA HIS A 739 -1.29 12.71 13.82
C HIS A 739 0.15 12.40 14.27
N GLY A 740 0.96 11.84 13.36
CA GLY A 740 2.42 11.72 13.52
C GLY A 740 3.14 13.00 13.07
N ASP A 741 4.19 13.42 13.77
CA ASP A 741 4.85 14.69 13.44
C ASP A 741 5.89 14.62 12.32
N ASP A 742 6.36 13.40 11.94
CA ASP A 742 7.14 13.14 10.70
C ASP A 742 6.23 12.66 9.55
N ASP A 743 4.98 13.10 9.54
CA ASP A 743 4.07 12.77 8.43
C ASP A 743 4.59 13.37 7.12
N ARG A 744 4.88 12.45 6.18
CA ARG A 744 5.49 12.76 4.88
C ARG A 744 4.45 12.94 3.77
N ASN A 745 3.17 12.74 4.10
CA ASN A 745 2.03 12.83 3.19
C ASN A 745 1.23 14.09 3.46
N VAL A 746 0.83 14.26 4.72
CA VAL A 746 0.08 15.41 5.21
C VAL A 746 0.92 16.12 6.26
N ALA A 747 1.32 17.34 5.96
CA ALA A 747 2.17 18.09 6.88
C ALA A 747 1.48 18.26 8.24
N PHE A 748 2.16 17.97 9.33
CA PHE A 748 1.65 18.07 10.72
C PHE A 748 1.07 19.45 11.05
N GLN A 749 1.53 20.50 10.35
CA GLN A 749 0.97 21.85 10.47
C GLN A 749 -0.53 21.95 10.16
N GLN A 750 -1.11 21.00 9.41
CA GLN A 750 -2.55 20.94 9.18
C GLN A 750 -3.31 20.73 10.50
N THR A 751 -2.83 19.85 11.34
CA THR A 751 -3.41 19.63 12.69
C THR A 751 -3.09 20.77 13.64
N THR A 752 -1.85 21.30 13.65
CA THR A 752 -1.51 22.43 14.55
C THR A 752 -2.36 23.65 14.26
N GLY A 753 -2.62 23.96 12.97
CA GLY A 753 -3.48 25.07 12.55
C GLY A 753 -4.94 24.87 12.96
N LEU A 754 -5.49 23.66 12.71
CA LEU A 754 -6.87 23.34 13.09
C LEU A 754 -7.09 23.45 14.60
N VAL A 755 -6.18 22.92 15.40
CA VAL A 755 -6.29 22.97 16.87
C VAL A 755 -6.41 24.42 17.38
N GLN A 756 -5.69 25.38 16.78
CA GLN A 756 -5.83 26.79 17.15
C GLN A 756 -7.24 27.31 16.88
N LEU A 757 -7.83 26.94 15.75
CA LEU A 757 -9.18 27.37 15.37
C LEU A 757 -10.26 26.74 16.26
N LEU A 758 -10.11 25.47 16.63
CA LEU A 758 -11.03 24.78 17.53
C LEU A 758 -10.99 25.39 18.93
N ARG A 759 -9.80 25.73 19.46
CA ARG A 759 -9.63 26.43 20.76
C ARG A 759 -10.33 27.76 20.78
N GLN A 760 -10.23 28.57 19.73
CA GLN A 760 -10.86 29.90 19.65
C GLN A 760 -12.40 29.83 19.59
N ARG A 761 -12.97 28.62 19.29
CA ARG A 761 -14.40 28.40 19.13
C ARG A 761 -15.00 27.53 20.23
N ASP A 762 -14.22 27.21 21.26
CA ASP A 762 -14.60 26.31 22.35
C ASP A 762 -15.16 24.97 21.89
N VAL A 763 -14.67 24.48 20.73
CA VAL A 763 -15.02 23.16 20.22
C VAL A 763 -14.25 22.12 21.01
N TYR A 764 -14.96 21.10 21.52
CA TYR A 764 -14.32 20.01 22.24
C TYR A 764 -13.48 19.15 21.29
N TYR A 765 -12.20 18.99 21.61
CA TYR A 765 -11.30 18.07 20.91
C TYR A 765 -10.44 17.28 21.88
N GLU A 766 -10.09 16.06 21.50
CA GLU A 766 -8.99 15.27 22.05
C GLU A 766 -7.88 15.18 21.00
N LEU A 767 -6.62 15.20 21.44
CA LEU A 767 -5.46 15.20 20.52
C LEU A 767 -4.47 14.14 20.94
N ILE A 768 -4.07 13.31 19.97
CA ILE A 768 -2.97 12.37 20.08
C ILE A 768 -1.91 12.77 19.06
N VAL A 769 -0.70 13.03 19.55
CA VAL A 769 0.48 13.29 18.71
C VAL A 769 1.47 12.15 18.91
N PHE A 770 1.94 11.58 17.82
CA PHE A 770 2.97 10.56 17.85
C PHE A 770 4.29 11.14 17.34
N PRO A 771 5.25 11.44 18.24
CA PRO A 771 6.56 11.93 17.84
C PRO A 771 7.30 10.90 16.99
N ASP A 772 8.03 11.42 15.97
CA ASP A 772 8.86 10.65 15.04
C ASP A 772 8.10 9.47 14.39
N ASP A 773 6.84 9.74 14.02
CA ASP A 773 5.97 8.76 13.35
C ASP A 773 5.42 9.31 12.05
N THR A 774 5.14 8.43 11.14
CA THR A 774 4.75 8.74 9.76
C THR A 774 3.22 8.84 9.61
N HIS A 775 2.76 9.01 8.38
CA HIS A 775 1.33 9.17 8.03
C HIS A 775 0.44 8.02 8.54
N GLU A 776 0.91 6.79 8.37
CA GLU A 776 0.34 5.61 9.02
C GLU A 776 1.30 5.22 10.14
N SER A 777 0.84 5.16 11.38
CA SER A 777 1.72 4.83 12.49
C SER A 777 2.49 3.53 12.24
N MET A 778 3.80 3.58 12.44
CA MET A 778 4.70 2.45 12.21
C MET A 778 4.57 1.37 13.30
N LEU A 779 4.07 1.74 14.48
CA LEU A 779 3.93 0.85 15.63
C LEU A 779 2.51 0.32 15.77
N HIS A 780 2.37 -0.99 15.87
CA HIS A 780 1.09 -1.63 16.18
C HIS A 780 0.54 -1.17 17.54
N SER A 781 1.41 -1.00 18.54
CA SER A 781 1.04 -0.51 19.86
C SER A 781 0.38 0.87 19.84
N ARG A 782 0.82 1.76 18.94
CA ARG A 782 0.19 3.08 18.73
C ARG A 782 -1.21 2.96 18.15
N TRP A 783 -1.41 2.03 17.22
CA TRP A 783 -2.74 1.72 16.70
C TRP A 783 -3.66 1.18 17.80
N MET A 784 -3.17 0.26 18.64
CA MET A 784 -3.95 -0.25 19.79
C MET A 784 -4.34 0.86 20.75
N TYR A 785 -3.42 1.79 21.02
CA TYR A 785 -3.72 2.97 21.85
C TYR A 785 -4.76 3.88 21.19
N THR A 786 -4.59 4.20 19.91
CA THR A 786 -5.53 5.03 19.13
C THR A 786 -6.94 4.43 19.13
N LEU A 787 -7.06 3.12 18.89
CA LEU A 787 -8.37 2.45 18.86
C LEU A 787 -9.04 2.40 20.23
N GLY A 788 -8.26 2.23 21.29
CA GLY A 788 -8.79 2.32 22.67
C GLY A 788 -9.32 3.73 23.00
N ARG A 789 -8.64 4.77 22.52
CA ARG A 789 -9.10 6.16 22.64
C ARG A 789 -10.34 6.42 21.77
N MET A 790 -10.36 5.93 20.53
CA MET A 790 -11.51 5.98 19.63
C MET A 790 -12.74 5.30 20.24
N GLU A 791 -12.59 4.11 20.80
CA GLU A 791 -13.67 3.41 21.49
C GLU A 791 -14.27 4.25 22.62
N THR A 792 -13.41 4.76 23.51
CA THR A 792 -13.82 5.59 24.64
C THR A 792 -14.52 6.87 24.19
N PHE A 793 -13.97 7.53 23.17
CA PHE A 793 -14.50 8.76 22.60
C PHE A 793 -15.87 8.53 21.94
N LEU A 794 -15.99 7.53 21.07
CA LEU A 794 -17.26 7.24 20.38
C LEU A 794 -18.35 6.81 21.38
N LYS A 795 -18.02 6.01 22.39
CA LYS A 795 -18.97 5.65 23.45
C LYS A 795 -19.44 6.87 24.22
N LYS A 796 -18.55 7.79 24.56
CA LYS A 796 -18.87 9.02 25.30
C LYS A 796 -19.89 9.89 24.55
N PHE A 797 -19.77 10.05 23.24
CA PHE A 797 -20.57 11.01 22.49
C PHE A 797 -21.75 10.38 21.72
N LEU A 798 -21.65 9.13 21.36
CA LEU A 798 -22.69 8.44 20.57
C LEU A 798 -23.47 7.41 21.37
N TRP A 799 -22.92 6.94 22.51
CA TRP A 799 -23.58 5.97 23.38
C TRP A 799 -23.50 6.43 24.86
N PRO A 800 -24.06 7.58 25.19
CA PRO A 800 -23.99 8.05 26.57
C PRO A 800 -24.74 7.04 27.48
N HIS A 801 -24.08 6.62 28.54
CA HIS A 801 -24.72 5.85 29.58
C HIS A 801 -25.96 6.62 30.06
N LYS A 802 -27.12 5.92 30.18
CA LYS A 802 -28.21 6.47 30.99
C LYS A 802 -27.58 6.90 32.31
N THR A 803 -27.63 8.17 32.62
CA THR A 803 -27.27 8.71 33.93
C THR A 803 -27.90 7.80 34.97
N MET A 804 -27.08 7.14 35.80
CA MET A 804 -27.57 6.60 37.06
C MET A 804 -28.20 7.81 37.79
N THR A 805 -29.51 7.80 37.87
CA THR A 805 -30.21 8.69 38.79
C THR A 805 -29.65 8.35 40.15
N THR A 806 -28.86 9.27 40.70
CA THR A 806 -28.45 9.25 42.09
C THR A 806 -29.66 9.60 42.91
N ASP A 807 -30.59 8.66 43.08
CA ASP A 807 -31.52 8.63 44.20
C ASP A 807 -30.86 7.80 45.28
N GLY A 808 -30.02 8.43 46.06
CA GLY A 808 -29.51 7.96 47.31
C GLY A 808 -29.93 8.96 48.39
N PRO A 809 -30.42 8.53 49.56
CA PRO A 809 -31.11 9.38 50.52
C PRO A 809 -30.15 10.40 51.13
N ARG A 810 -30.62 11.63 51.17
CA ARG A 810 -30.04 12.70 52.04
C ARG A 810 -30.11 12.23 53.49
N ARG A 811 -28.99 12.09 54.14
CA ARG A 811 -28.77 12.36 55.57
C ARG A 811 -27.36 12.89 55.80
#